data_34b88c76e385f909fec43ac93f87af77
#
_entry.id   34b88c76e385f909fec43ac93f87af77
#
_cell.length_a   1.000
_cell.length_b   1.000
_cell.length_c   1.000
_cell.angle_alpha   90.00
_cell.angle_beta   90.00
_cell.angle_gamma   90.00
#
_symmetry.space_group_name_H-M   'P 1'
#
loop_
_entity.id
_entity.type
_entity.pdbx_description
1 polymer ?
#
loop_
_entity_poly.entity_id
_entity_poly.type
_entity_poly.pdbx_seq_one_letter_code
_entity_poly.pdbx_strand_id
1 'polypeptide(L)'
;MNKSLVIVESPAKAKTIEKYLGKGFEVLASVGHIMDLPKNDIGVELEKRTFEPTLIVSPGKEKVVAQLKRAAAKADEVYLAPDPDREGEAIAYHLALQLGTSAKERKKIRRVTFNEITKKAVQGAFQHARDLDQNLVDSQQTRRILDRLVGYQISPLLWDKVRRGLSAGRVQTVAVRLIVEREREIGAFVPVENWTLDAMLHPEKHADKSFKARFVGIDGEAARVANGQDKDGKDQFIANALPDERTTKEVVAALEKAQWSLISVQSTEKQRRPGAPFITSQLQRDAASKLGFNVRRTMGVAQRLYEGIDLGDEGTTGLITYMRTDSPRVAPEAVTAAREWIGKQLGAQYLPVTQNVYKGKKAAQDAHEAIRPTDASRTPESIARYLTDEQLKLYRLIWQRFVASQMTPAVFDVTTAKIAAVSSKTGKSYDFRASGSVIRFDGFLKVYELLEDKKDDDDESANKLPSLDNVKKLECEKLEPEQHFTSPPPRYNEASLVKVLEEKGIGRPSTYASIINTIQDREYVTKISGRFYPTEIGMVVCDLLVESFPYIFDVAYTAKLEEELDEIEEGNEKWTTLLNGFYDYFEDELKDAGKHMRDIKRMEEKTKEKCDLCGSPLLLKWGKFGTFYACSAYNKKDKSSCTFTKENTASKPDLNTPEGQEATESEEYCDNCGRVMVMRRGPFGMFMSCPGFNEDPPCKTFRKLSSKQQQKVAAPKPTGEDCPQCGKPLVIRQGSYGEFVSCSGYPKCKYVKQNLIEGLKCPKCGVGDLAERKARRGNIFWGCTNYPKCDFTSNLKPVAEKCPECGSAYLVEKTLRSGIYLECPNKKKSAEEEAAPPKKRAAKGAAKAAAPAAEGAVVCSYSKRIGDAPPLPTAETHGPVVEKSAAKKRAKKELQPA
;
A
#
# COMPACT_ATOMS: atom_id res chain seq x y z
N MET A 1 24.80 -43.16 4.33
CA MET A 1 23.57 -42.65 3.74
C MET A 1 23.93 -41.47 2.90
N ASN A 2 23.72 -41.60 1.61
CA ASN A 2 23.90 -40.48 0.68
C ASN A 2 22.99 -39.32 1.09
N LYS A 3 23.55 -38.18 1.40
CA LYS A 3 22.78 -36.98 1.75
C LYS A 3 22.73 -36.05 0.56
N SER A 4 21.53 -35.73 0.08
CA SER A 4 21.32 -34.68 -0.91
C SER A 4 21.17 -33.32 -0.22
N LEU A 5 21.78 -32.28 -0.79
CA LEU A 5 21.62 -30.89 -0.34
C LEU A 5 20.58 -30.19 -1.19
N VAL A 6 19.62 -29.54 -0.55
CA VAL A 6 18.63 -28.67 -1.20
C VAL A 6 18.88 -27.24 -0.77
N ILE A 7 18.98 -26.32 -1.73
CA ILE A 7 19.17 -24.89 -1.45
C ILE A 7 17.99 -24.10 -1.96
N VAL A 8 17.32 -23.40 -1.05
CA VAL A 8 16.20 -22.50 -1.32
C VAL A 8 16.59 -21.04 -1.03
N GLU A 9 15.76 -20.07 -1.41
CA GLU A 9 16.09 -18.65 -1.18
C GLU A 9 15.76 -18.17 0.23
N SER A 10 14.76 -18.76 0.93
CA SER A 10 14.32 -18.27 2.23
C SER A 10 14.37 -19.33 3.34
N PRO A 11 14.67 -18.95 4.60
CA PRO A 11 14.62 -19.86 5.73
C PRO A 11 13.23 -20.43 6.03
N ALA A 12 12.16 -19.72 5.66
CA ALA A 12 10.79 -20.18 5.83
C ALA A 12 10.51 -21.38 4.92
N LYS A 13 10.86 -21.26 3.62
CA LYS A 13 10.79 -22.38 2.66
C LYS A 13 11.62 -23.57 3.09
N ALA A 14 12.85 -23.32 3.59
CA ALA A 14 13.72 -24.41 4.04
C ALA A 14 13.03 -25.29 5.08
N LYS A 15 12.38 -24.68 6.09
CA LYS A 15 11.67 -25.42 7.15
C LYS A 15 10.50 -26.24 6.62
N THR A 16 9.76 -25.70 5.64
CA THR A 16 8.59 -26.38 5.07
C THR A 16 9.03 -27.56 4.20
N ILE A 17 10.01 -27.34 3.32
CA ILE A 17 10.50 -28.35 2.37
C ILE A 17 11.24 -29.49 3.08
N GLU A 18 12.05 -29.17 4.12
CA GLU A 18 12.75 -30.18 4.91
C GLU A 18 11.82 -31.23 5.50
N LYS A 19 10.66 -30.78 6.02
CA LYS A 19 9.61 -31.69 6.54
C LYS A 19 9.05 -32.64 5.49
N TYR A 20 8.98 -32.20 4.23
CA TYR A 20 8.40 -32.98 3.13
C TYR A 20 9.37 -34.01 2.54
N LEU A 21 10.67 -33.71 2.53
CA LEU A 21 11.69 -34.54 1.91
C LEU A 21 12.27 -35.62 2.86
N GLY A 22 12.23 -35.37 4.18
CA GLY A 22 12.64 -36.36 5.17
C GLY A 22 14.17 -36.48 5.35
N LYS A 23 14.61 -37.57 6.02
CA LYS A 23 15.97 -37.74 6.55
C LYS A 23 17.12 -37.83 5.52
N GLY A 24 16.81 -38.05 4.23
CA GLY A 24 17.83 -38.15 3.16
C GLY A 24 18.30 -36.79 2.63
N PHE A 25 17.69 -35.69 3.06
CA PHE A 25 17.94 -34.35 2.56
C PHE A 25 18.39 -33.40 3.68
N GLU A 26 19.31 -32.53 3.36
CA GLU A 26 19.66 -31.35 4.17
C GLU A 26 19.17 -30.12 3.40
N VAL A 27 18.31 -29.27 4.03
CA VAL A 27 17.75 -28.10 3.37
C VAL A 27 18.33 -26.82 3.98
N LEU A 28 18.96 -25.99 3.13
CA LEU A 28 19.58 -24.74 3.55
C LEU A 28 19.03 -23.56 2.73
N ALA A 29 19.19 -22.34 3.25
CA ALA A 29 18.73 -21.12 2.58
C ALA A 29 19.92 -20.24 2.17
N SER A 30 19.87 -19.69 0.94
CA SER A 30 20.79 -18.66 0.45
C SER A 30 20.51 -17.26 1.00
N VAL A 31 19.27 -17.08 1.52
CA VAL A 31 18.78 -15.77 2.00
C VAL A 31 18.77 -14.73 0.86
N GLY A 32 18.28 -15.10 -0.32
CA GLY A 32 18.27 -14.31 -1.55
C GLY A 32 19.57 -14.41 -2.35
N HIS A 33 19.83 -13.41 -3.21
CA HIS A 33 21.04 -13.37 -4.02
C HIS A 33 22.32 -13.39 -3.19
N ILE A 34 23.29 -14.21 -3.61
CA ILE A 34 24.61 -14.32 -2.98
C ILE A 34 25.71 -13.59 -3.74
N MET A 35 25.45 -13.25 -5.01
CA MET A 35 26.37 -12.48 -5.86
C MET A 35 25.62 -11.32 -6.50
N ASP A 36 26.34 -10.25 -6.82
CA ASP A 36 25.86 -9.08 -7.55
C ASP A 36 27.03 -8.35 -8.21
N LEU A 37 26.74 -7.37 -9.07
CA LEU A 37 27.71 -6.43 -9.61
C LEU A 37 28.34 -5.57 -8.49
N PRO A 38 29.62 -5.10 -8.64
CA PRO A 38 30.27 -4.24 -7.66
C PRO A 38 29.47 -2.97 -7.37
N LYS A 39 29.51 -2.49 -6.11
CA LYS A 39 28.74 -1.27 -5.71
C LYS A 39 29.34 0.04 -6.20
N ASN A 40 30.67 0.09 -6.40
CA ASN A 40 31.38 1.34 -6.68
C ASN A 40 31.83 1.43 -8.14
N ASP A 41 31.49 0.45 -8.96
CA ASP A 41 31.89 0.34 -10.34
C ASP A 41 30.70 -0.13 -11.20
N ILE A 42 30.75 0.11 -12.50
CA ILE A 42 29.77 -0.42 -13.45
C ILE A 42 29.80 -1.94 -13.43
N GLY A 43 31.00 -2.53 -13.40
CA GLY A 43 31.18 -3.96 -13.32
C GLY A 43 30.74 -4.73 -14.57
N VAL A 44 30.70 -4.08 -15.71
CA VAL A 44 30.30 -4.63 -17.00
C VAL A 44 31.36 -4.24 -18.04
N GLU A 45 31.77 -5.19 -18.88
CA GLU A 45 32.73 -4.95 -19.97
C GLU A 45 32.08 -4.17 -21.11
N LEU A 46 32.49 -2.91 -21.30
CA LEU A 46 31.93 -2.01 -22.31
C LEU A 46 32.83 -1.78 -23.50
N GLU A 47 34.15 -1.79 -23.31
CA GLU A 47 35.12 -1.45 -24.38
C GLU A 47 35.07 -2.47 -25.55
N LYS A 48 35.00 -3.76 -25.21
CA LYS A 48 34.87 -4.84 -26.18
C LYS A 48 33.43 -5.14 -26.56
N ARG A 49 32.49 -4.48 -25.97
CA ARG A 49 31.04 -4.69 -26.15
C ARG A 49 30.59 -6.14 -25.96
N THR A 50 31.25 -6.87 -25.08
CA THR A 50 30.83 -8.21 -24.68
C THR A 50 29.76 -8.17 -23.59
N PHE A 51 29.70 -7.08 -22.86
CA PHE A 51 28.81 -6.83 -21.73
C PHE A 51 28.90 -7.86 -20.60
N GLU A 52 30.03 -8.60 -20.55
CA GLU A 52 30.24 -9.60 -19.51
C GLU A 52 30.23 -8.95 -18.12
N PRO A 53 29.40 -9.44 -17.17
CA PRO A 53 29.33 -8.89 -15.84
C PRO A 53 30.43 -9.42 -14.94
N THR A 54 31.05 -8.54 -14.18
CA THR A 54 31.97 -8.90 -13.09
C THR A 54 31.12 -9.15 -11.83
N LEU A 55 30.83 -10.42 -11.54
CA LEU A 55 30.07 -10.82 -10.38
C LEU A 55 30.96 -11.01 -9.16
N ILE A 56 30.61 -10.37 -8.04
CA ILE A 56 31.27 -10.53 -6.74
C ILE A 56 30.29 -11.06 -5.69
N VAL A 57 30.82 -11.75 -4.68
CA VAL A 57 30.01 -12.14 -3.53
C VAL A 57 29.48 -10.89 -2.83
N SER A 58 28.18 -10.80 -2.64
CA SER A 58 27.55 -9.64 -2.03
C SER A 58 28.03 -9.44 -0.59
N PRO A 59 28.40 -8.21 -0.18
CA PRO A 59 28.87 -7.93 1.17
C PRO A 59 27.89 -8.44 2.26
N GLY A 60 28.42 -9.22 3.20
CA GLY A 60 27.66 -9.87 4.28
C GLY A 60 27.11 -11.26 3.95
N LYS A 61 27.33 -11.76 2.73
CA LYS A 61 26.96 -13.12 2.30
C LYS A 61 28.09 -14.15 2.44
N GLU A 62 29.28 -13.75 2.77
CA GLU A 62 30.47 -14.60 2.84
C GLU A 62 30.26 -15.81 3.77
N LYS A 63 29.62 -15.59 4.92
CA LYS A 63 29.30 -16.67 5.89
C LYS A 63 28.31 -17.68 5.33
N VAL A 64 27.29 -17.20 4.62
CA VAL A 64 26.26 -18.05 3.98
C VAL A 64 26.93 -18.88 2.88
N VAL A 65 27.70 -18.26 2.01
CA VAL A 65 28.44 -18.95 0.92
C VAL A 65 29.38 -20.01 1.51
N ALA A 66 30.15 -19.70 2.54
CA ALA A 66 31.05 -20.66 3.21
C ALA A 66 30.28 -21.82 3.86
N GLN A 67 29.10 -21.59 4.40
CA GLN A 67 28.22 -22.66 4.93
C GLN A 67 27.74 -23.56 3.79
N LEU A 68 27.21 -22.98 2.71
CA LEU A 68 26.70 -23.72 1.55
C LEU A 68 27.80 -24.56 0.89
N LYS A 69 29.02 -24.00 0.71
CA LYS A 69 30.18 -24.73 0.18
C LYS A 69 30.54 -25.95 1.03
N ARG A 70 30.53 -25.80 2.36
CA ARG A 70 30.80 -26.92 3.28
C ARG A 70 29.74 -28.00 3.23
N ALA A 71 28.48 -27.64 3.07
CA ALA A 71 27.38 -28.60 2.92
C ALA A 71 27.46 -29.31 1.57
N ALA A 72 27.64 -28.56 0.47
CA ALA A 72 27.76 -29.11 -0.89
C ALA A 72 28.95 -30.09 -1.05
N ALA A 73 30.09 -29.82 -0.39
CA ALA A 73 31.24 -30.72 -0.42
C ALA A 73 30.93 -32.11 0.20
N LYS A 74 29.96 -32.19 1.12
CA LYS A 74 29.55 -33.42 1.80
C LYS A 74 28.37 -34.13 1.09
N ALA A 75 27.71 -33.44 0.18
CA ALA A 75 26.53 -33.96 -0.51
C ALA A 75 26.91 -34.74 -1.76
N ASP A 76 26.19 -35.78 -2.08
CA ASP A 76 26.32 -36.52 -3.34
C ASP A 76 25.65 -35.76 -4.49
N GLU A 77 24.49 -35.13 -4.22
CA GLU A 77 23.74 -34.30 -5.15
C GLU A 77 23.35 -32.98 -4.51
N VAL A 78 23.26 -31.92 -5.31
CA VAL A 78 22.87 -30.57 -4.91
C VAL A 78 21.68 -30.13 -5.76
N TYR A 79 20.56 -29.89 -5.10
CA TYR A 79 19.34 -29.40 -5.73
C TYR A 79 19.16 -27.91 -5.44
N LEU A 80 19.06 -27.11 -6.49
CA LEU A 80 18.80 -25.67 -6.39
C LEU A 80 17.30 -25.44 -6.58
N ALA A 81 16.62 -25.03 -5.52
CA ALA A 81 15.17 -24.89 -5.45
C ALA A 81 14.68 -23.46 -5.08
N PRO A 82 15.29 -22.35 -5.62
CA PRO A 82 14.67 -21.03 -5.57
C PRO A 82 13.34 -20.98 -6.33
N ASP A 83 12.66 -19.80 -6.32
CA ASP A 83 11.39 -19.56 -7.00
C ASP A 83 11.45 -19.90 -8.51
N PRO A 84 10.29 -20.17 -9.14
CA PRO A 84 10.24 -20.59 -10.55
C PRO A 84 10.35 -19.43 -11.55
N ASP A 85 10.70 -18.22 -11.12
CA ASP A 85 10.89 -17.06 -11.99
C ASP A 85 12.37 -16.85 -12.38
N ARG A 86 12.64 -15.89 -13.30
CA ARG A 86 14.00 -15.55 -13.73
C ARG A 86 14.90 -15.06 -12.60
N GLU A 87 14.34 -14.44 -11.53
CA GLU A 87 15.13 -14.06 -10.36
C GLU A 87 15.62 -15.29 -9.58
N GLY A 88 14.76 -16.30 -9.44
CA GLY A 88 15.11 -17.57 -8.82
C GLY A 88 16.14 -18.36 -9.65
N GLU A 89 16.04 -18.31 -10.98
CA GLU A 89 17.03 -18.94 -11.88
C GLU A 89 18.41 -18.27 -11.76
N ALA A 90 18.44 -16.94 -11.68
CA ALA A 90 19.68 -16.19 -11.44
C ALA A 90 20.29 -16.50 -10.06
N ILE A 91 19.48 -16.65 -9.01
CA ILE A 91 19.96 -17.10 -7.69
C ILE A 91 20.58 -18.49 -7.82
N ALA A 92 19.92 -19.42 -8.53
CA ALA A 92 20.41 -20.75 -8.76
C ALA A 92 21.72 -20.74 -9.54
N TYR A 93 21.84 -19.93 -10.59
CA TYR A 93 23.07 -19.73 -11.36
C TYR A 93 24.23 -19.22 -10.49
N HIS A 94 23.99 -18.19 -9.67
CA HIS A 94 25.01 -17.66 -8.75
C HIS A 94 25.46 -18.72 -7.73
N LEU A 95 24.53 -19.56 -7.24
CA LEU A 95 24.86 -20.70 -6.39
C LEU A 95 25.72 -21.72 -7.14
N ALA A 96 25.35 -22.08 -8.37
CA ALA A 96 26.10 -23.03 -9.18
C ALA A 96 27.54 -22.53 -9.46
N LEU A 97 27.74 -21.24 -9.75
CA LEU A 97 29.07 -20.63 -9.89
C LEU A 97 29.94 -20.78 -8.63
N GLN A 98 29.33 -20.66 -7.45
CA GLN A 98 30.07 -20.75 -6.18
C GLN A 98 30.32 -22.20 -5.71
N LEU A 99 29.42 -23.14 -6.07
CA LEU A 99 29.47 -24.53 -5.60
C LEU A 99 30.08 -25.49 -6.62
N GLY A 100 29.99 -25.20 -7.91
CA GLY A 100 30.45 -26.03 -9.01
C GLY A 100 31.78 -25.53 -9.60
N THR A 101 32.87 -25.53 -8.83
CA THR A 101 34.18 -25.04 -9.27
C THR A 101 34.91 -26.02 -10.21
N SER A 102 34.56 -27.32 -10.13
CA SER A 102 35.07 -28.37 -11.02
C SER A 102 33.95 -29.00 -11.88
N ALA A 103 34.34 -29.63 -12.98
CA ALA A 103 33.38 -30.35 -13.85
C ALA A 103 32.59 -31.45 -13.09
N LYS A 104 33.27 -32.13 -12.14
CA LYS A 104 32.66 -33.14 -11.29
C LYS A 104 31.59 -32.53 -10.36
N GLU A 105 31.86 -31.37 -9.77
CA GLU A 105 30.92 -30.66 -8.88
C GLU A 105 29.70 -30.15 -9.66
N ARG A 106 29.92 -29.58 -10.87
CA ARG A 106 28.83 -29.13 -11.73
C ARG A 106 27.85 -30.23 -12.11
N LYS A 107 28.33 -31.44 -12.37
CA LYS A 107 27.48 -32.59 -12.71
C LYS A 107 26.54 -33.04 -11.58
N LYS A 108 26.83 -32.63 -10.32
CA LYS A 108 25.99 -32.92 -9.15
C LYS A 108 24.87 -31.90 -8.94
N ILE A 109 24.89 -30.78 -9.65
CA ILE A 109 23.96 -29.67 -9.42
C ILE A 109 22.77 -29.82 -10.36
N ARG A 110 21.58 -29.80 -9.80
CA ARG A 110 20.31 -29.86 -10.53
C ARG A 110 19.38 -28.76 -10.09
N ARG A 111 18.52 -28.29 -10.97
CA ARG A 111 17.48 -27.28 -10.73
C ARG A 111 16.14 -27.98 -10.48
N VAL A 112 15.43 -27.56 -9.43
CA VAL A 112 14.07 -28.03 -9.09
C VAL A 112 13.16 -26.83 -8.96
N THR A 113 12.03 -26.84 -9.65
CA THR A 113 11.00 -25.78 -9.62
C THR A 113 9.64 -26.34 -9.25
N PHE A 114 8.85 -25.57 -8.49
CA PHE A 114 7.48 -25.91 -8.13
C PHE A 114 6.66 -24.62 -7.99
N ASN A 115 5.41 -24.67 -8.47
CA ASN A 115 4.50 -23.54 -8.41
C ASN A 115 3.75 -23.43 -7.07
N GLU A 116 3.77 -24.47 -6.24
CA GLU A 116 3.16 -24.50 -4.92
C GLU A 116 4.00 -25.33 -3.93
N ILE A 117 3.99 -24.93 -2.66
CA ILE A 117 4.77 -25.61 -1.62
C ILE A 117 3.84 -26.55 -0.85
N THR A 118 3.40 -27.61 -1.54
CA THR A 118 2.68 -28.75 -0.97
C THR A 118 3.55 -30.00 -1.00
N LYS A 119 3.26 -30.97 -0.14
CA LYS A 119 4.03 -32.22 -0.09
C LYS A 119 4.07 -32.93 -1.45
N LYS A 120 2.91 -33.02 -2.12
CA LYS A 120 2.78 -33.67 -3.43
C LYS A 120 3.58 -32.94 -4.50
N ALA A 121 3.44 -31.61 -4.59
CA ALA A 121 4.13 -30.82 -5.60
C ALA A 121 5.65 -30.82 -5.40
N VAL A 122 6.11 -30.66 -4.16
CA VAL A 122 7.55 -30.68 -3.84
C VAL A 122 8.13 -32.06 -4.17
N GLN A 123 7.55 -33.15 -3.69
CA GLN A 123 8.07 -34.51 -3.99
C GLN A 123 8.05 -34.85 -5.48
N GLY A 124 7.01 -34.43 -6.20
CA GLY A 124 6.91 -34.61 -7.65
C GLY A 124 7.98 -33.83 -8.40
N ALA A 125 8.28 -32.62 -7.97
CA ALA A 125 9.27 -31.75 -8.63
C ALA A 125 10.69 -32.36 -8.62
N PHE A 126 11.07 -33.08 -7.58
CA PHE A 126 12.37 -33.76 -7.52
C PHE A 126 12.52 -34.90 -8.54
N GLN A 127 11.41 -35.46 -9.04
CA GLN A 127 11.43 -36.48 -10.12
C GLN A 127 11.70 -35.84 -11.49
N HIS A 128 11.51 -34.52 -11.61
CA HIS A 128 11.66 -33.74 -12.83
C HIS A 128 12.79 -32.69 -12.71
N ALA A 129 13.83 -33.00 -11.92
CA ALA A 129 14.99 -32.12 -11.77
C ALA A 129 15.68 -31.93 -13.13
N ARG A 130 15.96 -30.67 -13.49
CA ARG A 130 16.56 -30.25 -14.76
C ARG A 130 17.90 -29.55 -14.58
N ASP A 131 18.56 -29.26 -15.66
CA ASP A 131 19.69 -28.34 -15.67
C ASP A 131 19.20 -26.89 -15.53
N LEU A 132 20.11 -25.95 -15.27
CA LEU A 132 19.80 -24.53 -15.26
C LEU A 132 19.36 -24.08 -16.65
N ASP A 133 18.39 -23.21 -16.71
CA ASP A 133 17.91 -22.58 -17.92
C ASP A 133 18.72 -21.32 -18.20
N GLN A 134 19.59 -21.39 -19.20
CA GLN A 134 20.49 -20.30 -19.53
C GLN A 134 19.74 -19.09 -20.07
N ASN A 135 18.61 -19.27 -20.76
CA ASN A 135 17.82 -18.16 -21.30
C ASN A 135 17.20 -17.31 -20.19
N LEU A 136 16.66 -17.95 -19.14
CA LEU A 136 16.16 -17.25 -17.93
C LEU A 136 17.29 -16.49 -17.23
N VAL A 137 18.48 -17.09 -17.13
CA VAL A 137 19.67 -16.43 -16.56
C VAL A 137 20.06 -15.21 -17.39
N ASP A 138 20.14 -15.37 -18.70
CA ASP A 138 20.54 -14.32 -19.64
C ASP A 138 19.55 -13.16 -19.63
N SER A 139 18.23 -13.44 -19.58
CA SER A 139 17.17 -12.42 -19.46
C SER A 139 17.33 -11.60 -18.17
N GLN A 140 17.50 -12.25 -17.03
CA GLN A 140 17.70 -11.57 -15.75
C GLN A 140 19.00 -10.76 -15.73
N GLN A 141 20.10 -11.34 -16.23
CA GLN A 141 21.41 -10.68 -16.31
C GLN A 141 21.35 -9.45 -17.21
N THR A 142 20.73 -9.55 -18.37
CA THR A 142 20.51 -8.44 -19.31
C THR A 142 19.75 -7.31 -18.65
N ARG A 143 18.64 -7.61 -17.99
CA ARG A 143 17.90 -6.64 -17.21
C ARG A 143 18.77 -5.95 -16.15
N ARG A 144 19.57 -6.74 -15.41
CA ARG A 144 20.46 -6.22 -14.37
C ARG A 144 21.53 -5.28 -14.96
N ILE A 145 22.06 -5.61 -16.14
CA ILE A 145 23.04 -4.79 -16.87
C ILE A 145 22.39 -3.49 -17.36
N LEU A 146 21.21 -3.54 -18.00
CA LEU A 146 20.47 -2.35 -18.43
C LEU A 146 20.20 -1.39 -17.27
N ASP A 147 19.70 -1.90 -16.15
CA ASP A 147 19.41 -1.09 -14.97
C ASP A 147 20.70 -0.51 -14.35
N ARG A 148 21.82 -1.23 -14.45
CA ARG A 148 23.15 -0.77 -14.03
C ARG A 148 23.66 0.36 -14.92
N LEU A 149 23.62 0.20 -16.24
CA LEU A 149 24.06 1.21 -17.20
C LEU A 149 23.30 2.53 -17.02
N VAL A 150 21.97 2.47 -17.05
CA VAL A 150 21.11 3.65 -16.86
C VAL A 150 21.35 4.29 -15.50
N GLY A 151 21.31 3.50 -14.43
CA GLY A 151 21.44 4.02 -13.07
C GLY A 151 22.80 4.66 -12.77
N TYR A 152 23.89 4.06 -13.24
CA TYR A 152 25.25 4.51 -12.89
C TYR A 152 25.81 5.59 -13.81
N GLN A 153 25.34 5.65 -15.05
CA GLN A 153 25.82 6.66 -16.00
C GLN A 153 24.97 7.93 -16.01
N ILE A 154 23.64 7.82 -15.84
CA ILE A 154 22.76 9.01 -15.81
C ILE A 154 22.71 9.66 -14.43
N SER A 155 22.71 8.91 -13.34
CA SER A 155 22.56 9.50 -11.99
C SER A 155 23.66 10.53 -11.66
N PRO A 156 24.96 10.37 -12.05
CA PRO A 156 25.98 11.40 -11.88
C PRO A 156 25.66 12.72 -12.58
N LEU A 157 25.03 12.68 -13.77
CA LEU A 157 24.57 13.90 -14.45
C LEU A 157 23.54 14.66 -13.62
N LEU A 158 22.56 13.93 -13.04
CA LEU A 158 21.58 14.53 -12.12
C LEU A 158 22.26 15.12 -10.88
N TRP A 159 23.37 14.54 -10.41
CA TRP A 159 24.10 15.08 -9.26
C TRP A 159 24.85 16.38 -9.59
N ASP A 160 25.37 16.48 -10.79
CA ASP A 160 25.99 17.69 -11.27
C ASP A 160 24.97 18.79 -11.53
N LYS A 161 23.92 18.49 -12.29
CA LYS A 161 22.93 19.47 -12.80
C LYS A 161 21.85 19.86 -11.79
N VAL A 162 21.54 19.02 -10.80
CA VAL A 162 20.46 19.25 -9.82
C VAL A 162 20.99 19.14 -8.40
N ARG A 163 21.16 17.92 -7.88
CA ARG A 163 21.73 17.66 -6.54
C ARG A 163 22.16 16.20 -6.33
N ARG A 164 23.09 15.97 -5.40
CA ARG A 164 23.50 14.61 -4.99
C ARG A 164 22.33 13.82 -4.38
N GLY A 165 22.34 12.50 -4.62
CA GLY A 165 21.37 11.55 -4.07
C GLY A 165 20.14 11.31 -4.95
N LEU A 166 20.01 11.99 -6.10
CA LEU A 166 19.03 11.66 -7.12
C LEU A 166 19.48 10.42 -7.91
N SER A 167 18.56 9.70 -8.49
CA SER A 167 18.85 8.54 -9.31
C SER A 167 17.90 8.45 -10.50
N ALA A 168 18.44 8.15 -11.67
CA ALA A 168 17.66 7.71 -12.81
C ALA A 168 17.46 6.19 -12.74
N GLY A 169 16.35 5.71 -13.28
CA GLY A 169 16.09 4.29 -13.42
C GLY A 169 15.13 4.06 -14.58
N ARG A 170 15.46 3.13 -15.46
CA ARG A 170 14.74 2.88 -16.72
C ARG A 170 13.22 2.85 -16.55
N VAL A 171 12.71 1.98 -15.69
CA VAL A 171 11.27 1.80 -15.48
C VAL A 171 10.70 2.80 -14.47
N GLN A 172 11.46 3.14 -13.41
CA GLN A 172 11.01 4.07 -12.37
C GLN A 172 10.78 5.49 -12.90
N THR A 173 11.66 5.96 -13.79
CA THR A 173 11.52 7.28 -14.40
C THR A 173 10.25 7.35 -15.25
N VAL A 174 9.95 6.30 -16.02
CA VAL A 174 8.73 6.24 -16.82
C VAL A 174 7.47 6.19 -15.94
N ALA A 175 7.51 5.51 -14.80
CA ALA A 175 6.41 5.54 -13.84
C ALA A 175 6.18 6.96 -13.25
N VAL A 176 7.26 7.72 -12.97
CA VAL A 176 7.17 9.13 -12.57
C VAL A 176 6.61 9.98 -13.71
N ARG A 177 7.05 9.76 -14.96
CA ARG A 177 6.56 10.44 -16.15
C ARG A 177 5.05 10.31 -16.28
N LEU A 178 4.49 9.11 -16.14
CA LEU A 178 3.04 8.90 -16.19
C LEU A 178 2.28 9.73 -15.13
N ILE A 179 2.84 9.85 -13.92
CA ILE A 179 2.23 10.65 -12.84
C ILE A 179 2.34 12.15 -13.15
N VAL A 180 3.49 12.61 -13.68
CA VAL A 180 3.70 14.02 -14.07
C VAL A 180 2.79 14.42 -15.24
N GLU A 181 2.69 13.57 -16.26
CA GLU A 181 1.78 13.79 -17.41
C GLU A 181 0.32 13.88 -16.94
N ARG A 182 -0.11 13.00 -16.02
CA ARG A 182 -1.44 13.05 -15.41
C ARG A 182 -1.67 14.36 -14.65
N GLU A 183 -0.71 14.85 -13.90
CA GLU A 183 -0.83 16.13 -13.19
C GLU A 183 -0.96 17.32 -14.16
N ARG A 184 -0.28 17.24 -15.32
CA ARG A 184 -0.40 18.24 -16.39
C ARG A 184 -1.76 18.15 -17.08
N GLU A 185 -2.27 16.93 -17.35
CA GLU A 185 -3.63 16.72 -17.86
C GLU A 185 -4.67 17.36 -16.93
N ILE A 186 -4.52 17.18 -15.62
CA ILE A 186 -5.42 17.77 -14.61
C ILE A 186 -5.32 19.31 -14.63
N GLY A 187 -4.10 19.85 -14.68
CA GLY A 187 -3.88 21.32 -14.69
C GLY A 187 -4.37 22.00 -15.96
N ALA A 188 -4.37 21.30 -17.10
CA ALA A 188 -4.87 21.79 -18.37
C ALA A 188 -6.37 21.55 -18.59
N PHE A 189 -7.02 20.82 -17.70
CA PHE A 189 -8.43 20.44 -17.85
C PHE A 189 -9.35 21.65 -17.68
N VAL A 190 -10.28 21.79 -18.62
CA VAL A 190 -11.34 22.81 -18.58
C VAL A 190 -12.67 22.11 -18.32
N PRO A 191 -13.35 22.38 -17.19
CA PRO A 191 -14.64 21.80 -16.89
C PRO A 191 -15.70 22.23 -17.92
N VAL A 192 -16.50 21.29 -18.41
CA VAL A 192 -17.63 21.55 -19.30
C VAL A 192 -18.92 21.41 -18.50
N GLU A 193 -19.73 22.48 -18.50
CA GLU A 193 -21.05 22.48 -17.89
C GLU A 193 -21.98 21.56 -18.67
N ASN A 194 -22.77 20.80 -17.96
CA ASN A 194 -23.82 19.98 -18.52
C ASN A 194 -24.93 19.75 -17.49
N TRP A 195 -26.12 19.46 -17.96
CA TRP A 195 -27.29 19.25 -17.12
C TRP A 195 -27.93 17.92 -17.44
N THR A 196 -28.30 17.18 -16.40
CA THR A 196 -29.20 16.02 -16.53
C THR A 196 -30.61 16.40 -16.12
N LEU A 197 -31.59 15.78 -16.74
CA LEU A 197 -32.97 15.95 -16.36
C LEU A 197 -33.62 14.60 -16.11
N ASP A 198 -34.05 14.39 -14.87
CA ASP A 198 -34.75 13.20 -14.44
C ASP A 198 -36.20 13.53 -14.18
N ALA A 199 -37.11 12.60 -14.49
CA ALA A 199 -38.53 12.70 -14.23
C ALA A 199 -38.96 11.58 -13.26
N MET A 200 -39.62 11.93 -12.16
CA MET A 200 -40.30 10.98 -11.31
C MET A 200 -41.71 10.71 -11.89
N LEU A 201 -41.90 9.49 -12.33
CA LEU A 201 -43.10 9.07 -13.05
C LEU A 201 -43.80 7.93 -12.32
N HIS A 202 -45.14 7.87 -12.42
CA HIS A 202 -45.92 6.73 -12.01
C HIS A 202 -47.04 6.42 -13.01
N PRO A 203 -47.55 5.17 -13.10
CA PRO A 203 -48.70 4.85 -13.91
C PRO A 203 -49.93 5.62 -13.42
N GLU A 204 -50.80 6.04 -14.37
CA GLU A 204 -52.05 6.68 -14.05
C GLU A 204 -52.82 5.90 -12.99
N LYS A 205 -53.22 6.56 -11.86
CA LYS A 205 -53.91 5.97 -10.69
C LYS A 205 -53.07 5.07 -9.78
N HIS A 206 -51.75 5.00 -9.95
CA HIS A 206 -50.84 4.17 -9.18
C HIS A 206 -49.63 4.98 -8.64
N ALA A 207 -49.89 6.02 -7.86
CA ALA A 207 -48.84 6.86 -7.30
C ALA A 207 -47.85 6.10 -6.36
N ASP A 208 -48.26 4.92 -5.86
CA ASP A 208 -47.42 4.02 -5.08
C ASP A 208 -46.32 3.33 -5.88
N LYS A 209 -46.37 3.41 -7.23
CA LYS A 209 -45.44 2.78 -8.15
C LYS A 209 -44.55 3.79 -8.90
N SER A 210 -44.06 4.79 -8.14
CA SER A 210 -43.14 5.79 -8.72
C SER A 210 -41.81 5.22 -9.11
N PHE A 211 -41.23 5.68 -10.23
CA PHE A 211 -39.91 5.33 -10.73
C PHE A 211 -39.26 6.52 -11.43
N LYS A 212 -37.94 6.50 -11.49
CA LYS A 212 -37.15 7.57 -12.11
C LYS A 212 -36.87 7.27 -13.58
N ALA A 213 -37.07 8.25 -14.47
CA ALA A 213 -36.74 8.17 -15.88
C ALA A 213 -35.83 9.33 -16.30
N ARG A 214 -34.77 9.05 -17.02
CA ARG A 214 -33.80 10.02 -17.51
C ARG A 214 -34.15 10.52 -18.88
N PHE A 215 -34.04 11.81 -19.11
CA PHE A 215 -34.15 12.45 -20.41
C PHE A 215 -33.00 11.97 -21.32
N VAL A 216 -33.32 11.60 -22.57
CA VAL A 216 -32.36 11.06 -23.51
C VAL A 216 -32.37 11.78 -24.88
N GLY A 217 -33.41 12.56 -25.20
CA GLY A 217 -33.49 13.24 -26.50
C GLY A 217 -34.76 14.00 -26.76
N ILE A 218 -34.85 14.59 -27.94
CA ILE A 218 -36.01 15.33 -28.44
C ILE A 218 -36.31 14.85 -29.86
N ASP A 219 -37.56 14.50 -30.14
CA ASP A 219 -38.03 14.05 -31.47
C ASP A 219 -37.22 12.88 -32.06
N GLY A 220 -36.70 11.99 -31.19
CA GLY A 220 -35.86 10.85 -31.57
C GLY A 220 -34.38 11.18 -31.74
N GLU A 221 -33.98 12.45 -31.66
CA GLU A 221 -32.56 12.84 -31.69
C GLU A 221 -31.97 12.81 -30.27
N ALA A 222 -30.83 12.12 -30.12
CA ALA A 222 -30.18 11.96 -28.83
C ALA A 222 -29.60 13.30 -28.29
N ALA A 223 -29.96 13.66 -27.08
CA ALA A 223 -29.39 14.80 -26.39
C ALA A 223 -27.92 14.51 -26.03
N ARG A 224 -27.02 15.43 -26.42
CA ARG A 224 -25.57 15.29 -26.16
C ARG A 224 -24.90 16.66 -26.11
N VAL A 225 -23.89 16.76 -25.23
CA VAL A 225 -23.08 17.98 -25.10
C VAL A 225 -21.66 17.68 -25.55
N ALA A 226 -21.07 18.55 -26.36
CA ALA A 226 -19.69 18.39 -26.83
C ALA A 226 -18.71 18.48 -25.65
N ASN A 227 -17.76 17.55 -25.58
CA ASN A 227 -16.75 17.43 -24.49
C ASN A 227 -15.31 17.40 -25.04
N GLY A 228 -15.05 18.21 -26.07
CA GLY A 228 -13.74 18.26 -26.73
C GLY A 228 -13.45 17.08 -27.64
N GLN A 229 -12.19 16.82 -27.85
CA GLN A 229 -11.69 15.73 -28.69
C GLN A 229 -10.76 14.80 -27.89
N ASP A 230 -10.73 13.53 -28.24
CA ASP A 230 -9.77 12.56 -27.69
C ASP A 230 -8.38 12.74 -28.33
N LYS A 231 -7.42 11.89 -27.89
CA LYS A 231 -6.01 11.93 -28.36
C LYS A 231 -5.87 11.65 -29.86
N ASP A 232 -6.87 11.02 -30.47
CA ASP A 232 -6.93 10.68 -31.89
C ASP A 232 -7.70 11.72 -32.70
N GLY A 233 -8.12 12.84 -32.08
CA GLY A 233 -8.85 13.94 -32.69
C GLY A 233 -10.34 13.65 -32.93
N LYS A 234 -10.90 12.62 -32.29
CA LYS A 234 -12.32 12.26 -32.41
C LYS A 234 -13.15 13.01 -31.39
N ASP A 235 -14.24 13.62 -31.82
CA ASP A 235 -15.15 14.37 -30.97
C ASP A 235 -15.73 13.48 -29.86
N GLN A 236 -15.67 13.98 -28.62
CA GLN A 236 -16.26 13.37 -27.43
C GLN A 236 -17.55 14.10 -27.06
N PHE A 237 -18.53 13.34 -26.57
CA PHE A 237 -19.82 13.88 -26.17
C PHE A 237 -20.25 13.31 -24.82
N ILE A 238 -20.90 14.15 -24.02
CA ILE A 238 -21.65 13.73 -22.82
C ILE A 238 -23.06 13.36 -23.31
N ALA A 239 -23.43 12.09 -23.14
CA ALA A 239 -24.72 11.59 -23.55
C ALA A 239 -25.83 11.94 -22.54
N ASN A 240 -27.09 12.02 -23.01
CA ASN A 240 -28.26 12.25 -22.16
C ASN A 240 -28.17 13.56 -21.36
N ALA A 241 -27.56 14.60 -21.93
CA ALA A 241 -27.28 15.85 -21.24
C ALA A 241 -27.74 17.07 -22.08
N LEU A 242 -28.09 18.14 -21.37
CA LEU A 242 -28.38 19.45 -21.87
C LEU A 242 -27.18 20.41 -21.64
N PRO A 243 -26.94 21.43 -22.51
CA PRO A 243 -25.69 22.17 -22.48
C PRO A 243 -25.60 23.22 -21.35
N ASP A 244 -26.72 23.81 -20.94
CA ASP A 244 -26.75 24.94 -20.03
C ASP A 244 -28.07 25.06 -19.26
N GLU A 245 -28.10 25.92 -18.27
CA GLU A 245 -29.26 26.19 -17.42
C GLU A 245 -30.49 26.71 -18.23
N ARG A 246 -30.23 27.59 -19.24
CA ARG A 246 -31.29 28.21 -20.05
C ARG A 246 -32.03 27.13 -20.84
N THR A 247 -31.29 26.30 -21.57
CA THR A 247 -31.87 25.20 -22.35
C THR A 247 -32.63 24.22 -21.45
N THR A 248 -32.08 23.94 -20.29
CA THR A 248 -32.71 23.05 -19.29
C THR A 248 -34.03 23.62 -18.79
N LYS A 249 -34.09 24.92 -18.45
CA LYS A 249 -35.32 25.60 -18.06
C LYS A 249 -36.36 25.64 -19.17
N GLU A 250 -35.96 25.84 -20.41
CA GLU A 250 -36.85 25.80 -21.60
C GLU A 250 -37.47 24.41 -21.76
N VAL A 251 -36.67 23.34 -21.60
CA VAL A 251 -37.16 21.95 -21.65
C VAL A 251 -38.10 21.65 -20.49
N VAL A 252 -37.75 22.03 -19.27
CA VAL A 252 -38.61 21.84 -18.06
C VAL A 252 -39.96 22.56 -18.25
N ALA A 253 -39.93 23.82 -18.69
CA ALA A 253 -41.15 24.60 -18.97
C ALA A 253 -42.03 24.01 -20.10
N ALA A 254 -41.41 23.36 -21.06
CA ALA A 254 -42.16 22.65 -22.12
C ALA A 254 -42.82 21.36 -21.59
N LEU A 255 -42.26 20.77 -20.54
CA LEU A 255 -42.74 19.52 -19.95
C LEU A 255 -43.79 19.70 -18.85
N GLU A 256 -44.02 20.92 -18.33
CA GLU A 256 -44.97 21.18 -17.23
C GLU A 256 -46.41 20.65 -17.48
N LYS A 257 -46.86 20.63 -18.73
CA LYS A 257 -48.18 20.15 -19.15
C LYS A 257 -48.08 19.11 -20.26
N ALA A 258 -46.97 18.39 -20.30
CA ALA A 258 -46.79 17.38 -21.34
C ALA A 258 -47.67 16.14 -21.07
N GLN A 259 -48.06 15.47 -22.16
CA GLN A 259 -48.69 14.16 -22.08
C GLN A 259 -47.64 13.06 -22.06
N TRP A 260 -47.59 12.34 -20.97
CA TRP A 260 -46.64 11.26 -20.74
C TRP A 260 -47.23 9.93 -21.20
N SER A 261 -46.53 9.22 -22.06
CA SER A 261 -46.92 7.91 -22.60
C SER A 261 -45.74 6.92 -22.55
N LEU A 262 -46.08 5.69 -22.21
CA LEU A 262 -45.15 4.59 -22.28
C LEU A 262 -45.16 4.04 -23.73
N ILE A 263 -44.02 4.15 -24.42
CA ILE A 263 -43.89 3.76 -25.81
C ILE A 263 -43.59 2.27 -25.96
N SER A 264 -42.63 1.77 -25.18
CA SER A 264 -42.28 0.36 -25.16
C SER A 264 -41.63 -0.04 -23.86
N VAL A 265 -41.81 -1.30 -23.48
CA VAL A 265 -41.07 -1.97 -22.43
C VAL A 265 -40.39 -3.18 -23.03
N GLN A 266 -39.09 -3.26 -22.85
CA GLN A 266 -38.30 -4.39 -23.32
C GLN A 266 -37.54 -5.01 -22.13
N SER A 267 -37.72 -6.31 -21.93
CA SER A 267 -36.93 -7.07 -20.97
C SER A 267 -35.93 -7.94 -21.74
N THR A 268 -34.69 -7.84 -21.37
CA THR A 268 -33.57 -8.59 -21.96
C THR A 268 -32.78 -9.31 -20.88
N GLU A 269 -32.41 -10.56 -21.17
CA GLU A 269 -31.50 -11.31 -20.32
C GLU A 269 -30.06 -10.84 -20.55
N LYS A 270 -29.38 -10.42 -19.48
CA LYS A 270 -27.96 -10.06 -19.52
C LYS A 270 -27.18 -11.00 -18.62
N GLN A 271 -26.17 -11.66 -19.17
CA GLN A 271 -25.30 -12.54 -18.42
C GLN A 271 -24.01 -11.83 -18.05
N ARG A 272 -23.65 -11.87 -16.77
CA ARG A 272 -22.36 -11.40 -16.26
C ARG A 272 -21.48 -12.61 -15.96
N ARG A 273 -20.38 -12.76 -16.68
CA ARG A 273 -19.46 -13.88 -16.54
C ARG A 273 -18.46 -13.64 -15.38
N PRO A 274 -18.02 -14.71 -14.69
CA PRO A 274 -16.98 -14.57 -13.69
C PRO A 274 -15.65 -14.16 -14.34
N GLY A 275 -14.87 -13.37 -13.61
CA GLY A 275 -13.54 -13.00 -14.02
C GLY A 275 -12.52 -14.13 -13.83
N ALA A 276 -11.40 -14.06 -14.54
CA ALA A 276 -10.29 -15.00 -14.41
C ALA A 276 -9.74 -15.09 -12.98
N PRO A 277 -9.10 -16.21 -12.59
CA PRO A 277 -8.28 -16.28 -11.39
C PRO A 277 -7.22 -15.18 -11.39
N PHE A 278 -6.73 -14.81 -10.21
CA PHE A 278 -5.82 -13.68 -10.10
C PHE A 278 -4.47 -13.91 -10.79
N ILE A 279 -4.04 -12.87 -11.51
CA ILE A 279 -2.63 -12.60 -11.78
C ILE A 279 -2.14 -11.54 -10.79
N THR A 280 -0.82 -11.32 -10.72
CA THR A 280 -0.20 -10.42 -9.71
C THR A 280 -0.80 -9.01 -9.70
N SER A 281 -0.93 -8.39 -10.86
CA SER A 281 -1.48 -7.03 -11.00
C SER A 281 -2.92 -6.94 -10.51
N GLN A 282 -3.76 -7.92 -10.88
CA GLN A 282 -5.16 -7.97 -10.47
C GLN A 282 -5.29 -8.19 -8.95
N LEU A 283 -4.48 -9.09 -8.37
CA LEU A 283 -4.45 -9.29 -6.92
C LEU A 283 -4.07 -8.02 -6.18
N GLN A 284 -3.05 -7.29 -6.66
CA GLN A 284 -2.62 -6.02 -6.07
C GLN A 284 -3.74 -4.97 -6.13
N ARG A 285 -4.47 -4.89 -7.24
CA ARG A 285 -5.58 -3.96 -7.45
C ARG A 285 -6.76 -4.27 -6.56
N ASP A 286 -7.22 -5.52 -6.55
CA ASP A 286 -8.38 -5.92 -5.75
C ASP A 286 -8.07 -5.87 -4.25
N ALA A 287 -6.84 -6.22 -3.83
CA ALA A 287 -6.41 -6.06 -2.44
C ALA A 287 -6.34 -4.58 -2.01
N ALA A 288 -5.92 -3.67 -2.91
CA ALA A 288 -5.92 -2.24 -2.62
C ALA A 288 -7.35 -1.70 -2.49
N SER A 289 -8.25 -2.09 -3.38
CA SER A 289 -9.64 -1.60 -3.42
C SER A 289 -10.51 -2.20 -2.32
N LYS A 290 -10.44 -3.53 -2.11
CA LYS A 290 -11.32 -4.26 -1.17
C LYS A 290 -10.78 -4.31 0.25
N LEU A 291 -9.45 -4.40 0.42
CA LEU A 291 -8.82 -4.61 1.72
C LEU A 291 -8.05 -3.38 2.23
N GLY A 292 -7.87 -2.36 1.39
CA GLY A 292 -7.02 -1.20 1.71
C GLY A 292 -5.53 -1.57 1.87
N PHE A 293 -5.08 -2.67 1.26
CA PHE A 293 -3.69 -3.09 1.31
C PHE A 293 -2.90 -2.36 0.23
N ASN A 294 -1.77 -1.76 0.59
CA ASN A 294 -0.84 -1.28 -0.42
C ASN A 294 -0.11 -2.46 -1.10
N VAL A 295 0.48 -2.20 -2.27
CA VAL A 295 1.13 -3.23 -3.10
C VAL A 295 2.21 -4.00 -2.32
N ARG A 296 3.05 -3.31 -1.54
CA ARG A 296 4.08 -3.94 -0.71
C ARG A 296 3.50 -4.88 0.35
N ARG A 297 2.43 -4.46 1.01
CA ARG A 297 1.73 -5.28 2.02
C ARG A 297 1.11 -6.51 1.39
N THR A 298 0.43 -6.34 0.25
CA THR A 298 -0.19 -7.43 -0.50
C THR A 298 0.84 -8.50 -0.83
N MET A 299 1.96 -8.12 -1.46
CA MET A 299 3.01 -9.08 -1.84
C MET A 299 3.69 -9.72 -0.63
N GLY A 300 3.91 -8.97 0.46
CA GLY A 300 4.48 -9.53 1.69
C GLY A 300 3.56 -10.52 2.40
N VAL A 301 2.24 -10.35 2.32
CA VAL A 301 1.26 -11.31 2.85
C VAL A 301 1.17 -12.53 1.92
N ALA A 302 1.09 -12.32 0.61
CA ALA A 302 1.06 -13.39 -0.39
C ALA A 302 2.30 -14.30 -0.29
N GLN A 303 3.50 -13.72 -0.12
CA GLN A 303 4.74 -14.47 0.08
C GLN A 303 4.65 -15.41 1.29
N ARG A 304 4.11 -14.94 2.42
CA ARG A 304 3.94 -15.79 3.61
C ARG A 304 2.93 -16.91 3.39
N LEU A 305 1.84 -16.66 2.67
CA LEU A 305 0.84 -17.68 2.31
C LEU A 305 1.43 -18.73 1.38
N TYR A 306 2.31 -18.35 0.47
CA TYR A 306 3.02 -19.25 -0.43
C TYR A 306 4.09 -20.09 0.29
N GLU A 307 4.95 -19.44 1.10
CA GLU A 307 6.09 -20.11 1.76
C GLU A 307 5.67 -21.16 2.80
N GLY A 308 4.48 -21.05 3.36
CA GLY A 308 3.87 -22.02 4.25
C GLY A 308 3.37 -21.44 5.56
N ILE A 309 2.21 -21.91 5.95
CA ILE A 309 1.52 -21.63 7.21
C ILE A 309 1.43 -22.94 8.01
N ASP A 310 1.65 -22.85 9.30
CA ASP A 310 1.49 -23.98 10.21
C ASP A 310 0.00 -24.20 10.52
N LEU A 311 -0.54 -25.32 10.05
CA LEU A 311 -1.94 -25.71 10.25
C LEU A 311 -2.11 -26.73 11.43
N GLY A 312 -1.22 -26.72 12.39
CA GLY A 312 -1.27 -27.61 13.53
C GLY A 312 -0.95 -29.06 13.14
N ASP A 313 -1.89 -29.99 13.34
CA ASP A 313 -1.69 -31.41 13.06
C ASP A 313 -1.41 -31.72 11.58
N GLU A 314 -1.92 -30.91 10.66
CA GLU A 314 -1.61 -31.02 9.23
C GLU A 314 -0.18 -30.55 8.89
N GLY A 315 0.49 -29.88 9.82
CA GLY A 315 1.82 -29.35 9.64
C GLY A 315 1.86 -28.04 8.81
N THR A 316 3.06 -27.65 8.40
CA THR A 316 3.28 -26.40 7.62
C THR A 316 3.07 -26.68 6.14
N THR A 317 2.24 -25.89 5.46
CA THR A 317 1.99 -26.01 4.01
C THR A 317 1.77 -24.66 3.36
N GLY A 318 2.15 -24.52 2.08
CA GLY A 318 1.77 -23.39 1.26
C GLY A 318 0.27 -23.39 0.99
N LEU A 319 -0.36 -22.25 1.18
CA LEU A 319 -1.81 -22.08 1.00
C LEU A 319 -2.20 -21.55 -0.36
N ILE A 320 -1.28 -20.93 -1.07
CA ILE A 320 -1.49 -20.39 -2.43
C ILE A 320 -0.37 -20.84 -3.36
N THR A 321 -0.64 -20.77 -4.66
CA THR A 321 0.38 -20.89 -5.72
C THR A 321 1.32 -19.69 -5.73
N TYR A 322 2.39 -19.77 -6.50
CA TYR A 322 3.36 -18.69 -6.67
C TYR A 322 2.70 -17.39 -7.10
N MET A 323 2.94 -16.32 -6.34
CA MET A 323 2.19 -15.06 -6.45
C MET A 323 2.75 -14.07 -7.48
N ARG A 324 3.89 -14.35 -8.12
CA ARG A 324 4.43 -13.53 -9.21
C ARG A 324 4.15 -14.22 -10.53
N THR A 325 3.02 -13.91 -11.12
CA THR A 325 2.55 -14.49 -12.37
C THR A 325 1.70 -13.50 -13.15
N ASP A 326 1.77 -13.57 -14.45
CA ASP A 326 0.90 -12.89 -15.42
C ASP A 326 -0.03 -13.88 -16.16
N SER A 327 0.06 -15.17 -15.84
CA SER A 327 -0.76 -16.23 -16.41
C SER A 327 -2.04 -16.45 -15.60
N PRO A 328 -3.24 -16.44 -16.23
CA PRO A 328 -4.50 -16.82 -15.62
C PRO A 328 -4.77 -18.33 -15.70
N ARG A 329 -3.83 -19.13 -16.21
CA ARG A 329 -3.97 -20.57 -16.40
C ARG A 329 -4.09 -21.29 -15.07
N VAL A 330 -4.88 -22.35 -15.02
CA VAL A 330 -5.08 -23.20 -13.83
C VAL A 330 -4.78 -24.64 -14.18
N ALA A 331 -4.07 -25.33 -13.30
CA ALA A 331 -3.82 -26.77 -13.45
C ALA A 331 -5.14 -27.56 -13.50
N PRO A 332 -5.26 -28.58 -14.37
CA PRO A 332 -6.50 -29.36 -14.53
C PRO A 332 -6.98 -30.00 -13.23
N GLU A 333 -6.08 -30.44 -12.38
CA GLU A 333 -6.38 -31.06 -11.09
C GLU A 333 -7.05 -30.06 -10.14
N ALA A 334 -6.59 -28.81 -10.13
CA ALA A 334 -7.16 -27.75 -9.32
C ALA A 334 -8.55 -27.32 -9.82
N VAL A 335 -8.76 -27.30 -11.14
CA VAL A 335 -10.09 -27.08 -11.74
C VAL A 335 -11.05 -28.18 -11.30
N THR A 336 -10.64 -29.44 -11.42
CA THR A 336 -11.45 -30.60 -11.00
C THR A 336 -11.85 -30.51 -9.53
N ALA A 337 -10.89 -30.27 -8.64
CA ALA A 337 -11.13 -30.13 -7.21
C ALA A 337 -12.08 -28.97 -6.87
N ALA A 338 -11.92 -27.81 -7.53
CA ALA A 338 -12.81 -26.68 -7.35
C ALA A 338 -14.25 -27.00 -7.81
N ARG A 339 -14.40 -27.65 -8.96
CA ARG A 339 -15.71 -28.04 -9.50
C ARG A 339 -16.40 -29.06 -8.62
N GLU A 340 -15.67 -30.05 -8.08
CA GLU A 340 -16.21 -30.98 -7.08
C GLU A 340 -16.70 -30.27 -5.82
N TRP A 341 -15.91 -29.33 -5.32
CA TRP A 341 -16.28 -28.52 -4.15
C TRP A 341 -17.55 -27.71 -4.42
N ILE A 342 -17.63 -26.99 -5.56
CA ILE A 342 -18.81 -26.22 -5.97
C ILE A 342 -20.05 -27.10 -6.05
N GLY A 343 -19.95 -28.25 -6.71
CA GLY A 343 -21.08 -29.19 -6.86
C GLY A 343 -21.59 -29.73 -5.52
N LYS A 344 -20.69 -30.03 -4.59
CA LYS A 344 -21.04 -30.56 -3.27
C LYS A 344 -21.61 -29.50 -2.31
N GLN A 345 -21.05 -28.30 -2.33
CA GLN A 345 -21.39 -27.25 -1.33
C GLN A 345 -22.48 -26.28 -1.81
N LEU A 346 -22.52 -25.98 -3.11
CA LEU A 346 -23.43 -24.95 -3.66
C LEU A 346 -24.55 -25.57 -4.51
N GLY A 347 -24.31 -26.74 -5.10
CA GLY A 347 -25.26 -27.43 -5.97
C GLY A 347 -24.90 -27.39 -7.46
N ALA A 348 -25.49 -28.31 -8.22
CA ALA A 348 -25.17 -28.50 -9.65
C ALA A 348 -25.49 -27.28 -10.53
N GLN A 349 -26.47 -26.45 -10.14
CA GLN A 349 -26.84 -25.25 -10.89
C GLN A 349 -25.72 -24.18 -10.92
N TYR A 350 -24.79 -24.22 -9.99
CA TYR A 350 -23.63 -23.31 -9.95
C TYR A 350 -22.45 -23.81 -10.78
N LEU A 351 -22.55 -25.00 -11.37
CA LEU A 351 -21.51 -25.56 -12.25
C LEU A 351 -21.87 -25.36 -13.72
N PRO A 352 -21.03 -24.67 -14.51
CA PRO A 352 -21.22 -24.61 -15.94
C PRO A 352 -21.00 -26.01 -16.58
N VAL A 353 -21.74 -26.34 -17.63
CA VAL A 353 -21.65 -27.62 -18.36
C VAL A 353 -20.22 -27.83 -18.85
N THR A 354 -19.64 -26.81 -19.48
CA THR A 354 -18.22 -26.79 -19.88
C THR A 354 -17.42 -25.98 -18.87
N GLN A 355 -16.21 -26.45 -18.56
CA GLN A 355 -15.31 -25.70 -17.69
C GLN A 355 -14.96 -24.32 -18.25
N ASN A 356 -14.87 -23.32 -17.38
CA ASN A 356 -14.38 -22.01 -17.76
C ASN A 356 -12.87 -22.08 -18.03
N VAL A 357 -12.44 -21.63 -19.21
CA VAL A 357 -11.03 -21.57 -19.61
C VAL A 357 -10.64 -20.11 -19.81
N TYR A 358 -9.54 -19.71 -19.20
CA TYR A 358 -9.00 -18.36 -19.31
C TYR A 358 -7.66 -18.41 -20.03
N LYS A 359 -7.57 -17.67 -21.14
CA LYS A 359 -6.35 -17.59 -21.96
C LYS A 359 -5.50 -16.42 -21.44
N GLY A 360 -4.19 -16.62 -21.32
CA GLY A 360 -3.22 -15.57 -21.12
C GLY A 360 -3.05 -14.66 -22.33
N LYS A 361 -2.37 -13.54 -22.17
CA LYS A 361 -1.83 -12.76 -23.29
C LYS A 361 -0.81 -13.63 -24.04
N LYS A 362 -0.60 -13.42 -25.33
CA LYS A 362 0.33 -14.23 -26.16
C LYS A 362 1.76 -14.32 -25.61
N ALA A 363 2.19 -13.32 -24.85
CA ALA A 363 3.50 -13.27 -24.20
C ALA A 363 3.48 -13.77 -22.73
N ALA A 364 2.37 -14.36 -22.25
CA ALA A 364 2.35 -14.95 -20.91
C ALA A 364 3.10 -16.27 -20.93
N GLN A 365 4.06 -16.41 -20.03
CA GLN A 365 4.85 -17.64 -19.89
C GLN A 365 3.93 -18.84 -19.61
N ASP A 366 3.86 -19.76 -20.55
CA ASP A 366 3.01 -20.95 -20.46
C ASP A 366 3.34 -21.85 -19.25
N ALA A 367 4.54 -21.68 -18.67
CA ALA A 367 4.98 -22.41 -17.50
C ALA A 367 4.34 -21.92 -16.19
N HIS A 368 3.81 -20.70 -16.15
CA HIS A 368 3.24 -20.11 -14.93
C HIS A 368 1.77 -20.45 -14.76
N GLU A 369 1.33 -20.50 -13.51
CA GLU A 369 -0.04 -20.74 -13.09
C GLU A 369 -0.60 -19.51 -12.38
N ALA A 370 -1.93 -19.32 -12.43
CA ALA A 370 -2.64 -18.26 -11.72
C ALA A 370 -2.50 -18.38 -10.20
N ILE A 371 -2.69 -17.27 -9.50
CA ILE A 371 -2.72 -17.23 -8.04
C ILE A 371 -4.04 -17.83 -7.56
N ARG A 372 -3.97 -18.99 -6.93
CA ARG A 372 -5.09 -19.76 -6.42
C ARG A 372 -4.77 -20.44 -5.08
N PRO A 373 -5.75 -20.87 -4.31
CA PRO A 373 -5.50 -21.77 -3.18
C PRO A 373 -4.89 -23.08 -3.68
N THR A 374 -3.98 -23.67 -2.91
CA THR A 374 -3.39 -24.98 -3.19
C THR A 374 -4.42 -26.10 -3.04
N ASP A 375 -5.46 -25.87 -2.24
CA ASP A 375 -6.56 -26.80 -1.99
C ASP A 375 -7.87 -26.03 -1.81
N ALA A 376 -8.82 -26.19 -2.73
CA ALA A 376 -10.12 -25.51 -2.70
C ALA A 376 -10.99 -25.92 -1.49
N SER A 377 -10.75 -27.10 -0.91
CA SER A 377 -11.49 -27.59 0.27
C SER A 377 -11.13 -26.85 1.56
N ARG A 378 -9.97 -26.19 1.60
CA ARG A 378 -9.55 -25.33 2.71
C ARG A 378 -10.23 -23.97 2.57
N THR A 379 -11.50 -23.91 3.00
CA THR A 379 -12.24 -22.65 2.98
C THR A 379 -11.60 -21.64 3.95
N PRO A 380 -11.75 -20.34 3.72
CA PRO A 380 -11.22 -19.32 4.63
C PRO A 380 -11.67 -19.51 6.09
N GLU A 381 -12.89 -19.98 6.28
CA GLU A 381 -13.48 -20.23 7.61
C GLU A 381 -12.81 -21.41 8.31
N SER A 382 -12.52 -22.50 7.57
CA SER A 382 -11.92 -23.72 8.13
C SER A 382 -10.52 -23.52 8.68
N ILE A 383 -9.74 -22.60 8.07
CA ILE A 383 -8.34 -22.34 8.45
C ILE A 383 -8.14 -20.99 9.17
N ALA A 384 -9.22 -20.26 9.46
CA ALA A 384 -9.15 -18.92 10.06
C ALA A 384 -8.30 -18.86 11.35
N ARG A 385 -8.39 -19.90 12.20
CA ARG A 385 -7.66 -20.00 13.47
C ARG A 385 -6.13 -20.03 13.33
N TYR A 386 -5.62 -20.38 12.15
CA TYR A 386 -4.18 -20.49 11.88
C TYR A 386 -3.60 -19.23 11.21
N LEU A 387 -4.47 -18.33 10.75
CA LEU A 387 -4.11 -17.16 9.98
C LEU A 387 -4.19 -15.88 10.81
N THR A 388 -3.29 -14.94 10.56
CA THR A 388 -3.50 -13.57 11.01
C THR A 388 -4.63 -12.91 10.21
N ASP A 389 -5.23 -11.84 10.74
CA ASP A 389 -6.31 -11.11 10.05
C ASP A 389 -5.94 -10.71 8.61
N GLU A 390 -4.69 -10.26 8.40
CA GLU A 390 -4.20 -9.88 7.08
C GLU A 390 -4.11 -11.08 6.14
N GLN A 391 -3.60 -12.20 6.64
CA GLN A 391 -3.49 -13.44 5.88
C GLN A 391 -4.87 -13.99 5.54
N LEU A 392 -5.80 -13.99 6.49
CA LEU A 392 -7.18 -14.46 6.27
C LEU A 392 -7.91 -13.61 5.23
N LYS A 393 -7.81 -12.27 5.31
CA LYS A 393 -8.43 -11.38 4.33
C LYS A 393 -7.90 -11.61 2.93
N LEU A 394 -6.58 -11.70 2.76
CA LEU A 394 -5.98 -11.92 1.44
C LEU A 394 -6.27 -13.33 0.92
N TYR A 395 -6.18 -14.35 1.77
CA TYR A 395 -6.52 -15.72 1.41
C TYR A 395 -7.99 -15.85 0.97
N ARG A 396 -8.92 -15.24 1.72
CA ARG A 396 -10.35 -15.19 1.37
C ARG A 396 -10.57 -14.57 -0.01
N LEU A 397 -9.91 -13.45 -0.29
CA LEU A 397 -9.99 -12.77 -1.58
C LEU A 397 -9.53 -13.69 -2.73
N ILE A 398 -8.39 -14.38 -2.55
CA ILE A 398 -7.82 -15.30 -3.54
C ILE A 398 -8.74 -16.53 -3.72
N TRP A 399 -9.18 -17.11 -2.62
CA TRP A 399 -10.04 -18.29 -2.62
C TRP A 399 -11.38 -18.03 -3.30
N GLN A 400 -12.05 -16.95 -2.92
CA GLN A 400 -13.33 -16.54 -3.49
C GLN A 400 -13.21 -16.29 -5.00
N ARG A 401 -12.17 -15.58 -5.44
CA ARG A 401 -11.94 -15.29 -6.86
C ARG A 401 -11.71 -16.56 -7.66
N PHE A 402 -10.93 -17.49 -7.12
CA PHE A 402 -10.65 -18.75 -7.78
C PHE A 402 -11.89 -19.62 -7.90
N VAL A 403 -12.65 -19.83 -6.83
CA VAL A 403 -13.89 -20.63 -6.85
C VAL A 403 -14.89 -19.99 -7.81
N ALA A 404 -15.12 -18.67 -7.69
CA ALA A 404 -16.02 -17.91 -8.57
C ALA A 404 -15.66 -18.08 -10.05
N SER A 405 -14.36 -18.13 -10.38
CA SER A 405 -13.90 -18.30 -11.76
C SER A 405 -14.39 -19.61 -12.40
N GLN A 406 -14.70 -20.63 -11.61
CA GLN A 406 -15.16 -21.93 -12.08
C GLN A 406 -16.69 -22.11 -11.99
N MET A 407 -17.43 -21.03 -11.64
CA MET A 407 -18.88 -21.03 -11.48
C MET A 407 -19.62 -20.54 -12.75
N THR A 408 -20.94 -20.74 -12.73
CA THR A 408 -21.86 -20.25 -13.77
C THR A 408 -21.95 -18.70 -13.74
N PRO A 409 -22.23 -18.07 -14.88
CA PRO A 409 -22.52 -16.62 -14.93
C PRO A 409 -23.70 -16.25 -14.01
N ALA A 410 -23.69 -15.03 -13.52
CA ALA A 410 -24.87 -14.39 -12.95
C ALA A 410 -25.79 -13.92 -14.09
N VAL A 411 -27.10 -14.06 -13.88
CA VAL A 411 -28.12 -13.73 -14.86
C VAL A 411 -29.00 -12.61 -14.33
N PHE A 412 -29.11 -11.56 -15.11
CA PHE A 412 -29.90 -10.37 -14.80
C PHE A 412 -31.02 -10.21 -15.81
N ASP A 413 -32.21 -9.90 -15.36
CA ASP A 413 -33.29 -9.41 -16.20
C ASP A 413 -33.21 -7.89 -16.20
N VAL A 414 -32.82 -7.30 -17.35
CA VAL A 414 -32.71 -5.86 -17.54
C VAL A 414 -33.95 -5.39 -18.27
N THR A 415 -34.80 -4.62 -17.59
CA THR A 415 -36.00 -4.01 -18.17
C THR A 415 -35.70 -2.56 -18.54
N THR A 416 -35.96 -2.20 -19.77
CA THR A 416 -35.83 -0.84 -20.28
C THR A 416 -37.18 -0.34 -20.77
N ALA A 417 -37.66 0.77 -20.24
CA ALA A 417 -38.86 1.45 -20.62
C ALA A 417 -38.50 2.70 -21.43
N LYS A 418 -39.08 2.83 -22.64
CA LYS A 418 -39.02 4.06 -23.44
C LYS A 418 -40.32 4.84 -23.24
N ILE A 419 -40.15 6.12 -22.97
CA ILE A 419 -41.23 6.99 -22.54
C ILE A 419 -41.16 8.26 -23.41
N ALA A 420 -42.28 8.72 -23.89
CA ALA A 420 -42.40 10.00 -24.57
C ALA A 420 -43.27 10.98 -23.77
N ALA A 421 -42.78 12.21 -23.68
CA ALA A 421 -43.52 13.33 -23.11
C ALA A 421 -43.82 14.34 -24.25
N VAL A 422 -45.03 14.36 -24.73
CA VAL A 422 -45.43 15.29 -25.81
C VAL A 422 -45.87 16.61 -25.21
N SER A 423 -45.13 17.66 -25.51
CA SER A 423 -45.41 19.01 -25.01
C SER A 423 -46.63 19.63 -25.69
N SER A 424 -47.61 20.04 -24.91
CA SER A 424 -48.72 20.80 -25.40
C SER A 424 -48.34 22.22 -25.86
N LYS A 425 -47.23 22.76 -25.43
CA LYS A 425 -46.70 24.09 -25.77
C LYS A 425 -45.95 24.12 -27.10
N THR A 426 -45.10 23.12 -27.34
CA THR A 426 -44.16 23.10 -28.48
C THR A 426 -44.53 22.08 -29.55
N GLY A 427 -45.40 21.12 -29.23
CA GLY A 427 -45.70 19.98 -30.10
C GLY A 427 -44.60 18.95 -30.24
N LYS A 428 -43.43 19.16 -29.61
CA LYS A 428 -42.27 18.28 -29.64
C LYS A 428 -42.44 17.10 -28.71
N SER A 429 -41.83 15.99 -29.06
CA SER A 429 -41.71 14.79 -28.21
C SER A 429 -40.37 14.80 -27.47
N TYR A 430 -40.42 14.73 -26.17
CA TYR A 430 -39.24 14.61 -25.30
C TYR A 430 -39.14 13.17 -24.85
N ASP A 431 -38.00 12.56 -25.18
CA ASP A 431 -37.76 11.14 -25.00
C ASP A 431 -37.07 10.91 -23.65
N PHE A 432 -37.65 9.98 -22.86
CA PHE A 432 -37.11 9.54 -21.59
C PHE A 432 -36.89 8.03 -21.58
N ARG A 433 -35.92 7.59 -20.79
CA ARG A 433 -35.63 6.18 -20.60
C ARG A 433 -35.52 5.85 -19.12
N ALA A 434 -36.19 4.79 -18.68
CA ALA A 434 -36.01 4.18 -17.38
C ALA A 434 -35.45 2.78 -17.59
N SER A 435 -34.44 2.42 -16.79
CA SER A 435 -33.85 1.08 -16.81
C SER A 435 -33.81 0.54 -15.39
N GLY A 436 -34.08 -0.76 -15.26
CA GLY A 436 -33.98 -1.46 -13.99
C GLY A 436 -33.42 -2.86 -14.21
N SER A 437 -32.70 -3.37 -13.23
CA SER A 437 -32.07 -4.69 -13.31
C SER A 437 -32.43 -5.52 -12.06
N VAL A 438 -32.83 -6.77 -12.28
CA VAL A 438 -33.14 -7.73 -11.22
C VAL A 438 -32.28 -8.98 -11.41
N ILE A 439 -31.62 -9.43 -10.35
CA ILE A 439 -30.86 -10.68 -10.37
C ILE A 439 -31.87 -11.83 -10.42
N ARG A 440 -31.89 -12.58 -11.54
CA ARG A 440 -32.68 -13.79 -11.68
C ARG A 440 -31.93 -15.00 -11.14
N PHE A 441 -30.62 -15.04 -11.35
CA PHE A 441 -29.75 -16.08 -10.82
C PHE A 441 -28.41 -15.47 -10.40
N ASP A 442 -28.00 -15.70 -9.16
CA ASP A 442 -26.81 -15.07 -8.57
C ASP A 442 -25.49 -15.63 -9.13
N GLY A 443 -25.47 -16.90 -9.59
CA GLY A 443 -24.29 -17.51 -10.18
C GLY A 443 -23.04 -17.36 -9.31
N PHE A 444 -21.94 -16.88 -9.87
CA PHE A 444 -20.68 -16.68 -9.16
C PHE A 444 -20.74 -15.58 -8.09
N LEU A 445 -21.73 -14.68 -8.13
CA LEU A 445 -21.92 -13.64 -7.12
C LEU A 445 -22.26 -14.23 -5.74
N LYS A 446 -22.69 -15.48 -5.69
CA LYS A 446 -22.89 -16.23 -4.45
C LYS A 446 -21.62 -16.30 -3.59
N VAL A 447 -20.46 -16.31 -4.22
CA VAL A 447 -19.16 -16.48 -3.55
C VAL A 447 -18.31 -15.20 -3.63
N TYR A 448 -18.39 -14.45 -4.72
CA TYR A 448 -17.53 -13.32 -5.00
C TYR A 448 -18.32 -12.07 -5.35
N GLU A 449 -18.37 -11.12 -4.42
CA GLU A 449 -18.93 -9.80 -4.67
C GLU A 449 -17.99 -8.99 -5.56
N LEU A 450 -18.51 -8.46 -6.64
CA LEU A 450 -17.81 -7.48 -7.47
C LEU A 450 -17.79 -6.14 -6.73
N LEU A 451 -16.68 -5.42 -6.80
CA LEU A 451 -16.71 -3.99 -6.54
C LEU A 451 -17.51 -3.36 -7.69
N GLU A 452 -18.58 -2.70 -7.39
CA GLU A 452 -19.20 -1.79 -8.33
C GLU A 452 -18.19 -0.66 -8.56
N ASP A 453 -17.65 -0.59 -9.77
CA ASP A 453 -16.93 0.59 -10.22
C ASP A 453 -18.01 1.70 -10.29
N LYS A 454 -17.97 2.64 -9.34
CA LYS A 454 -18.85 3.81 -9.25
C LYS A 454 -18.73 4.78 -10.44
N LYS A 455 -18.43 4.28 -11.62
CA LYS A 455 -18.18 5.09 -12.81
C LYS A 455 -19.28 5.09 -13.84
N ASP A 456 -20.27 4.23 -13.68
CA ASP A 456 -21.44 4.30 -14.55
C ASP A 456 -22.52 5.07 -13.78
N ASP A 457 -22.66 6.37 -14.09
CA ASP A 457 -23.79 7.22 -13.66
C ASP A 457 -25.15 6.64 -14.11
N ASP A 458 -25.11 5.61 -14.92
CA ASP A 458 -26.22 4.74 -15.28
C ASP A 458 -26.23 3.49 -14.37
N ASP A 459 -26.33 3.65 -13.06
CA ASP A 459 -26.48 2.51 -12.14
C ASP A 459 -27.86 1.88 -12.29
N GLU A 460 -28.05 1.15 -13.40
CA GLU A 460 -29.24 0.36 -13.72
C GLU A 460 -29.52 -0.71 -12.64
N SER A 461 -28.54 -1.01 -11.78
CA SER A 461 -28.63 -2.10 -10.81
C SER A 461 -29.42 -1.74 -9.55
N ALA A 462 -29.54 -0.46 -9.22
CA ALA A 462 -30.21 0.02 -8.00
C ALA A 462 -31.72 0.30 -8.17
N ASN A 463 -32.23 0.49 -9.39
CA ASN A 463 -33.60 0.84 -9.65
C ASN A 463 -34.46 -0.40 -10.01
N LYS A 464 -35.26 -0.85 -9.09
CA LYS A 464 -36.35 -1.78 -9.42
C LYS A 464 -37.47 -1.01 -10.11
N LEU A 465 -37.60 -1.18 -11.43
CA LEU A 465 -38.78 -0.70 -12.13
C LEU A 465 -40.00 -1.49 -11.65
N PRO A 466 -41.14 -0.81 -11.35
CA PRO A 466 -42.39 -1.50 -11.08
C PRO A 466 -42.85 -2.25 -12.35
N SER A 467 -43.72 -3.23 -12.20
CA SER A 467 -44.37 -3.82 -13.39
C SER A 467 -45.12 -2.73 -14.14
N LEU A 468 -44.77 -2.56 -15.39
CA LEU A 468 -45.35 -1.60 -16.32
C LEU A 468 -46.27 -2.29 -17.37
N ASP A 469 -46.69 -3.54 -17.08
CA ASP A 469 -47.55 -4.30 -17.95
C ASP A 469 -48.90 -3.60 -18.15
N ASN A 470 -49.36 -3.44 -19.38
CA ASN A 470 -50.62 -2.76 -19.77
C ASN A 470 -50.71 -1.26 -19.41
N VAL A 471 -49.59 -0.67 -18.96
CA VAL A 471 -49.55 0.79 -18.72
C VAL A 471 -49.39 1.50 -20.08
N LYS A 472 -50.21 2.49 -20.36
CA LYS A 472 -50.09 3.33 -21.56
C LYS A 472 -49.82 4.78 -21.19
N LYS A 473 -50.44 5.26 -20.13
CA LYS A 473 -50.31 6.64 -19.65
C LYS A 473 -49.57 6.70 -18.35
N LEU A 474 -48.72 7.71 -18.24
CA LEU A 474 -47.94 8.03 -17.06
C LEU A 474 -48.27 9.44 -16.58
N GLU A 475 -48.11 9.67 -15.30
CA GLU A 475 -48.19 10.98 -14.69
C GLU A 475 -46.83 11.36 -14.14
N CYS A 476 -46.42 12.61 -14.36
CA CYS A 476 -45.16 13.15 -13.86
C CYS A 476 -45.42 13.83 -12.51
N GLU A 477 -44.78 13.30 -11.45
CA GLU A 477 -44.86 13.86 -10.13
C GLU A 477 -43.91 15.06 -10.01
N LYS A 478 -42.70 14.92 -10.53
CA LYS A 478 -41.61 15.91 -10.38
C LYS A 478 -40.58 15.80 -11.53
N LEU A 479 -40.11 16.95 -11.96
CA LEU A 479 -38.89 17.05 -12.79
C LEU A 479 -37.71 17.50 -11.96
N GLU A 480 -36.59 16.81 -12.09
CA GLU A 480 -35.35 17.03 -11.33
C GLU A 480 -34.21 17.39 -12.29
N PRO A 481 -34.01 18.69 -12.59
CA PRO A 481 -32.83 19.13 -13.30
C PRO A 481 -31.63 19.22 -12.34
N GLU A 482 -30.47 18.65 -12.73
CA GLU A 482 -29.24 18.69 -11.94
C GLU A 482 -28.08 19.23 -12.80
N GLN A 483 -27.36 20.22 -12.27
CA GLN A 483 -26.17 20.81 -12.89
C GLN A 483 -24.96 19.94 -12.58
N HIS A 484 -24.17 19.65 -13.61
CA HIS A 484 -22.90 18.93 -13.50
C HIS A 484 -21.79 19.68 -14.24
N PHE A 485 -20.58 19.45 -13.80
CA PHE A 485 -19.38 19.84 -14.52
C PHE A 485 -18.52 18.59 -14.72
N THR A 486 -17.94 18.46 -15.91
CA THR A 486 -16.98 17.39 -16.13
C THR A 486 -15.82 17.51 -15.16
N SER A 487 -15.32 16.38 -14.68
CA SER A 487 -14.20 16.32 -13.75
C SER A 487 -12.90 15.94 -14.49
N PRO A 488 -11.74 16.44 -14.07
CA PRO A 488 -10.47 16.04 -14.64
C PRO A 488 -10.23 14.53 -14.41
N PRO A 489 -9.36 13.91 -15.22
CA PRO A 489 -9.02 12.51 -14.99
C PRO A 489 -8.44 12.33 -13.59
N PRO A 490 -8.83 11.31 -12.83
CA PRO A 490 -8.40 11.13 -11.46
C PRO A 490 -6.90 10.85 -11.39
N ARG A 491 -6.23 11.41 -10.35
CA ARG A 491 -4.85 11.05 -10.03
C ARG A 491 -4.71 9.57 -9.77
N TYR A 492 -3.59 9.00 -10.15
CA TYR A 492 -3.32 7.60 -9.90
C TYR A 492 -3.24 7.29 -8.40
N ASN A 493 -3.82 6.17 -8.02
CA ASN A 493 -3.51 5.46 -6.78
C ASN A 493 -2.63 4.23 -7.11
N GLU A 494 -2.24 3.44 -6.11
CA GLU A 494 -1.40 2.25 -6.36
C GLU A 494 -2.07 1.26 -7.32
N ALA A 495 -3.38 1.02 -7.18
CA ALA A 495 -4.13 0.10 -8.02
C ALA A 495 -4.21 0.57 -9.47
N SER A 496 -4.57 1.84 -9.69
CA SER A 496 -4.69 2.40 -11.03
C SER A 496 -3.33 2.59 -11.71
N LEU A 497 -2.26 2.87 -10.95
CA LEU A 497 -0.90 2.94 -11.50
C LEU A 497 -0.42 1.55 -11.94
N VAL A 498 -0.62 0.50 -11.13
CA VAL A 498 -0.31 -0.88 -11.53
C VAL A 498 -1.08 -1.26 -12.80
N LYS A 499 -2.38 -0.90 -12.88
CA LYS A 499 -3.20 -1.15 -14.06
C LYS A 499 -2.59 -0.53 -15.32
N VAL A 500 -2.23 0.76 -15.27
CA VAL A 500 -1.65 1.48 -16.41
C VAL A 500 -0.27 0.94 -16.79
N LEU A 501 0.58 0.61 -15.80
CA LEU A 501 1.87 -0.02 -16.06
C LEU A 501 1.70 -1.36 -16.82
N GLU A 502 0.77 -2.20 -16.36
CA GLU A 502 0.43 -3.47 -17.01
C GLU A 502 -0.13 -3.28 -18.42
N GLU A 503 -1.09 -2.36 -18.60
CA GLU A 503 -1.71 -2.07 -19.91
C GLU A 503 -0.71 -1.56 -20.94
N LYS A 504 0.30 -0.80 -20.46
CA LYS A 504 1.37 -0.26 -21.32
C LYS A 504 2.59 -1.19 -21.42
N GLY A 505 2.58 -2.38 -20.83
CA GLY A 505 3.68 -3.34 -20.88
C GLY A 505 4.91 -2.93 -20.06
N ILE A 506 4.80 -1.97 -19.14
CA ILE A 506 5.89 -1.41 -18.35
C ILE A 506 6.06 -2.20 -17.05
N GLY A 507 7.23 -2.83 -16.88
CA GLY A 507 7.50 -3.71 -15.74
C GLY A 507 6.83 -5.09 -15.88
N ARG A 508 7.05 -5.93 -14.87
CA ARG A 508 6.55 -7.32 -14.81
C ARG A 508 6.07 -7.63 -13.37
N PRO A 509 5.39 -8.75 -13.12
CA PRO A 509 4.88 -9.14 -11.79
C PRO A 509 5.88 -8.99 -10.66
N SER A 510 7.16 -9.27 -10.92
CA SER A 510 8.25 -9.13 -9.93
C SER A 510 8.61 -7.67 -9.61
N THR A 511 8.28 -6.71 -10.46
CA THR A 511 8.80 -5.32 -10.37
C THR A 511 7.76 -4.26 -10.00
N TYR A 512 6.45 -4.47 -10.18
CA TYR A 512 5.45 -3.44 -9.86
C TYR A 512 5.59 -2.87 -8.44
N ALA A 513 5.73 -3.75 -7.45
CA ALA A 513 5.90 -3.33 -6.07
C ALA A 513 7.19 -2.52 -5.84
N SER A 514 8.30 -2.93 -6.46
CA SER A 514 9.59 -2.24 -6.35
C SER A 514 9.57 -0.88 -7.04
N ILE A 515 8.93 -0.75 -8.20
CA ILE A 515 8.76 0.52 -8.92
C ILE A 515 8.01 1.52 -8.03
N ILE A 516 6.83 1.14 -7.54
CA ILE A 516 5.97 2.01 -6.72
C ILE A 516 6.65 2.41 -5.40
N ASN A 517 7.38 1.51 -4.77
CA ASN A 517 8.14 1.86 -3.57
C ASN A 517 9.30 2.79 -3.88
N THR A 518 10.06 2.52 -4.95
CA THR A 518 11.26 3.30 -5.31
C THR A 518 10.91 4.75 -5.62
N ILE A 519 9.84 5.03 -6.38
CA ILE A 519 9.45 6.41 -6.70
C ILE A 519 9.03 7.21 -5.47
N GLN A 520 8.46 6.53 -4.45
CA GLN A 520 8.13 7.14 -3.14
C GLN A 520 9.37 7.29 -2.26
N ASP A 521 10.22 6.25 -2.15
CA ASP A 521 11.44 6.26 -1.33
C ASP A 521 12.45 7.31 -1.84
N ARG A 522 12.45 7.59 -3.16
CA ARG A 522 13.24 8.64 -3.79
C ARG A 522 12.60 10.03 -3.71
N GLU A 523 11.42 10.13 -3.10
CA GLU A 523 10.67 11.39 -2.97
C GLU A 523 10.32 12.06 -4.32
N TYR A 524 10.26 11.30 -5.42
CA TYR A 524 9.81 11.83 -6.71
C TYR A 524 8.31 12.01 -6.76
N VAL A 525 7.59 11.22 -5.97
CA VAL A 525 6.15 11.32 -5.75
C VAL A 525 5.84 11.26 -4.27
N THR A 526 4.74 11.91 -3.89
CA THR A 526 4.16 11.80 -2.54
C THR A 526 2.77 11.19 -2.65
N LYS A 527 2.30 10.58 -1.56
CA LYS A 527 0.96 9.97 -1.52
C LYS A 527 0.11 10.68 -0.49
N ILE A 528 -0.95 11.35 -0.94
CA ILE A 528 -1.91 12.09 -0.11
C ILE A 528 -3.29 11.49 -0.33
N SER A 529 -3.99 11.14 0.73
CA SER A 529 -5.33 10.50 0.68
C SER A 529 -5.41 9.32 -0.31
N GLY A 530 -4.32 8.51 -0.38
CA GLY A 530 -4.23 7.35 -1.28
C GLY A 530 -3.87 7.67 -2.73
N ARG A 531 -3.75 8.93 -3.15
CA ARG A 531 -3.42 9.39 -4.50
C ARG A 531 -1.98 9.84 -4.61
N PHE A 532 -1.35 9.60 -5.78
CA PHE A 532 0.00 10.05 -6.08
C PHE A 532 -0.01 11.47 -6.62
N TYR A 533 0.89 12.28 -6.07
CA TYR A 533 1.19 13.63 -6.52
C TYR A 533 2.68 13.69 -6.87
N PRO A 534 3.06 14.22 -8.02
CA PRO A 534 4.47 14.45 -8.31
C PRO A 534 5.00 15.53 -7.38
N THR A 535 6.21 15.36 -6.89
CA THR A 535 6.89 16.42 -6.14
C THR A 535 7.56 17.37 -7.12
N GLU A 536 7.90 18.57 -6.67
CA GLU A 536 8.64 19.54 -7.49
C GLU A 536 9.95 18.94 -8.04
N ILE A 537 10.69 18.21 -7.19
CA ILE A 537 11.91 17.51 -7.63
C ILE A 537 11.59 16.39 -8.59
N GLY A 538 10.46 15.67 -8.41
CA GLY A 538 10.00 14.63 -9.33
C GLY A 538 9.69 15.18 -10.72
N MET A 539 9.01 16.33 -10.80
CA MET A 539 8.72 17.02 -12.07
C MET A 539 10.00 17.45 -12.78
N VAL A 540 10.91 18.13 -12.07
CA VAL A 540 12.18 18.60 -12.65
C VAL A 540 13.06 17.43 -13.13
N VAL A 541 13.19 16.37 -12.34
CA VAL A 541 13.97 15.18 -12.75
C VAL A 541 13.33 14.49 -13.94
N CYS A 542 12.00 14.40 -13.97
CA CYS A 542 11.28 13.83 -15.11
C CYS A 542 11.54 14.65 -16.39
N ASP A 543 11.39 15.97 -16.33
CA ASP A 543 11.60 16.86 -17.49
C ASP A 543 13.03 16.78 -18.02
N LEU A 544 14.02 16.89 -17.15
CA LEU A 544 15.43 16.79 -17.52
C LEU A 544 15.74 15.45 -18.18
N LEU A 545 15.21 14.34 -17.64
CA LEU A 545 15.48 13.02 -18.17
C LEU A 545 14.76 12.77 -19.50
N VAL A 546 13.51 13.21 -19.63
CA VAL A 546 12.74 13.05 -20.89
C VAL A 546 13.29 13.94 -22.00
N GLU A 547 13.75 15.16 -21.67
CA GLU A 547 14.37 16.08 -22.63
C GLU A 547 15.76 15.61 -23.09
N SER A 548 16.58 15.09 -22.16
CA SER A 548 17.94 14.68 -22.46
C SER A 548 18.10 13.24 -22.94
N PHE A 549 17.11 12.39 -22.68
CA PHE A 549 17.08 10.98 -23.07
C PHE A 549 15.70 10.62 -23.61
N PRO A 550 15.24 11.24 -24.70
CA PRO A 550 13.89 11.10 -25.19
C PRO A 550 13.53 9.67 -25.59
N TYR A 551 14.52 8.92 -26.08
CA TYR A 551 14.34 7.54 -26.48
C TYR A 551 14.32 6.57 -25.30
N ILE A 552 15.29 6.71 -24.37
CA ILE A 552 15.46 5.78 -23.23
C ILE A 552 14.27 5.82 -22.26
N PHE A 553 13.68 7.01 -22.06
CA PHE A 553 12.54 7.19 -21.15
C PHE A 553 11.19 7.32 -21.88
N ASP A 554 11.16 6.87 -23.14
CA ASP A 554 9.92 6.72 -23.86
C ASP A 554 9.11 5.53 -23.33
N VAL A 555 7.77 5.70 -23.29
CA VAL A 555 6.84 4.69 -22.75
C VAL A 555 6.81 3.45 -23.65
N ALA A 556 6.70 3.64 -24.97
CA ALA A 556 6.62 2.53 -25.92
C ALA A 556 7.95 1.80 -26.01
N TYR A 557 9.08 2.54 -26.01
CA TYR A 557 10.41 1.94 -26.01
C TYR A 557 10.68 1.12 -24.73
N THR A 558 10.26 1.62 -23.57
CA THR A 558 10.38 0.86 -22.32
C THR A 558 9.56 -0.43 -22.35
N ALA A 559 8.37 -0.41 -22.93
CA ALA A 559 7.55 -1.60 -23.13
C ALA A 559 8.23 -2.59 -24.09
N LYS A 560 8.77 -2.10 -25.22
CA LYS A 560 9.52 -2.90 -26.17
C LYS A 560 10.72 -3.60 -25.54
N LEU A 561 11.51 -2.90 -24.73
CA LEU A 561 12.63 -3.51 -24.01
C LEU A 561 12.18 -4.61 -23.02
N GLU A 562 11.01 -4.48 -22.39
CA GLU A 562 10.47 -5.54 -21.54
C GLU A 562 10.00 -6.75 -22.36
N GLU A 563 9.49 -6.55 -23.58
CA GLU A 563 9.15 -7.62 -24.53
C GLU A 563 10.41 -8.31 -25.05
N GLU A 564 11.43 -7.56 -25.45
CA GLU A 564 12.73 -8.12 -25.89
C GLU A 564 13.41 -8.94 -24.77
N LEU A 565 13.26 -8.55 -23.50
CA LEU A 565 13.72 -9.36 -22.37
C LEU A 565 12.92 -10.67 -22.21
N ASP A 566 11.64 -10.69 -22.55
CA ASP A 566 10.86 -11.91 -22.56
C ASP A 566 11.23 -12.80 -23.77
N GLU A 567 11.55 -12.23 -24.94
CA GLU A 567 12.08 -12.97 -26.11
C GLU A 567 13.44 -13.65 -25.82
N ILE A 568 14.31 -13.00 -25.01
CA ILE A 568 15.54 -13.65 -24.53
C ILE A 568 15.20 -14.83 -23.62
N GLU A 569 14.21 -14.68 -22.74
CA GLU A 569 13.75 -15.72 -21.83
C GLU A 569 13.20 -16.94 -22.59
N GLU A 570 12.53 -16.72 -23.73
CA GLU A 570 12.03 -17.76 -24.64
C GLU A 570 13.14 -18.34 -25.56
N GLY A 571 14.31 -17.72 -25.58
CA GLY A 571 15.44 -18.13 -26.42
C GLY A 571 15.34 -17.68 -27.88
N ASN A 572 14.42 -16.76 -28.17
CA ASN A 572 14.19 -16.22 -29.53
C ASN A 572 15.20 -15.13 -29.89
N GLU A 573 15.79 -14.46 -28.88
CA GLU A 573 16.77 -13.39 -29.06
C GLU A 573 18.02 -13.60 -28.21
N LYS A 574 19.18 -13.09 -28.71
CA LYS A 574 20.45 -13.11 -27.97
C LYS A 574 20.58 -11.85 -27.11
N TRP A 575 20.88 -12.02 -25.82
CA TRP A 575 21.03 -10.94 -24.86
C TRP A 575 22.09 -9.89 -25.27
N THR A 576 23.20 -10.29 -25.96
CA THR A 576 24.20 -9.38 -26.48
C THR A 576 23.70 -8.51 -27.62
N THR A 577 22.77 -8.99 -28.45
CA THR A 577 22.16 -8.23 -29.56
C THR A 577 21.34 -7.07 -28.99
N LEU A 578 20.47 -7.36 -27.99
CA LEU A 578 19.69 -6.34 -27.31
C LEU A 578 20.56 -5.28 -26.63
N LEU A 579 21.61 -5.72 -25.91
CA LEU A 579 22.52 -4.78 -25.22
C LEU A 579 23.32 -3.89 -26.19
N ASN A 580 23.76 -4.42 -27.30
CA ASN A 580 24.45 -3.62 -28.33
C ASN A 580 23.50 -2.57 -28.94
N GLY A 581 22.30 -2.99 -29.36
CA GLY A 581 21.29 -2.06 -29.88
C GLY A 581 20.89 -0.98 -28.88
N PHE A 582 20.74 -1.33 -27.59
CA PHE A 582 20.49 -0.36 -26.55
C PHE A 582 21.66 0.60 -26.35
N TYR A 583 22.88 0.08 -26.28
CA TYR A 583 24.05 0.85 -25.90
C TYR A 583 24.47 1.85 -26.97
N ASP A 584 24.22 1.57 -28.25
CA ASP A 584 24.51 2.49 -29.36
C ASP A 584 23.74 3.83 -29.17
N TYR A 585 22.44 3.77 -28.96
CA TYR A 585 21.65 4.97 -28.70
C TYR A 585 21.98 5.61 -27.36
N PHE A 586 22.18 4.77 -26.34
CA PHE A 586 22.45 5.24 -24.98
C PHE A 586 23.75 6.02 -24.86
N GLU A 587 24.80 5.55 -25.53
CA GLU A 587 26.12 6.22 -25.52
C GLU A 587 26.03 7.61 -26.16
N ASP A 588 25.30 7.76 -27.26
CA ASP A 588 25.16 9.02 -27.96
C ASP A 588 24.28 10.02 -27.17
N GLU A 589 23.12 9.58 -26.65
CA GLU A 589 22.30 10.41 -25.77
C GLU A 589 23.07 10.83 -24.51
N LEU A 590 23.91 9.96 -23.94
CA LEU A 590 24.71 10.27 -22.76
C LEU A 590 25.78 11.35 -23.04
N LYS A 591 26.46 11.28 -24.20
CA LYS A 591 27.41 12.29 -24.64
C LYS A 591 26.75 13.65 -24.86
N ASP A 592 25.57 13.66 -25.47
CA ASP A 592 24.79 14.85 -25.71
C ASP A 592 24.27 15.47 -24.41
N ALA A 593 23.66 14.65 -23.54
CA ALA A 593 23.18 15.08 -22.23
C ALA A 593 24.31 15.67 -21.36
N GLY A 594 25.53 15.12 -21.44
CA GLY A 594 26.70 15.68 -20.75
C GLY A 594 26.98 17.14 -21.10
N LYS A 595 26.71 17.53 -22.36
CA LYS A 595 26.93 18.89 -22.89
C LYS A 595 25.71 19.82 -22.74
N HIS A 596 24.53 19.30 -23.03
CA HIS A 596 23.32 20.12 -23.26
C HIS A 596 22.27 20.02 -22.16
N MET A 597 22.34 19.06 -21.23
CA MET A 597 21.38 18.97 -20.12
C MET A 597 21.36 20.25 -19.29
N ARG A 598 20.16 20.81 -19.07
CA ARG A 598 19.95 22.04 -18.31
C ARG A 598 20.54 21.98 -16.90
N ASP A 599 21.25 23.02 -16.49
CA ASP A 599 21.83 23.12 -15.15
C ASP A 599 20.89 23.83 -14.18
N ILE A 600 20.01 23.05 -13.58
CA ILE A 600 19.01 23.55 -12.62
C ILE A 600 19.67 24.10 -11.35
N LYS A 601 20.81 23.55 -10.94
CA LYS A 601 21.54 23.96 -9.73
C LYS A 601 22.06 25.40 -9.80
N ARG A 602 22.38 25.85 -11.03
CA ARG A 602 22.87 27.20 -11.31
C ARG A 602 21.81 28.15 -11.87
N MET A 603 20.58 27.61 -12.07
CA MET A 603 19.47 28.39 -12.60
C MET A 603 19.01 29.43 -11.58
N GLU A 604 18.97 30.68 -12.01
CA GLU A 604 18.48 31.81 -11.24
C GLU A 604 17.44 32.52 -12.09
N GLU A 605 16.20 32.49 -11.67
CA GLU A 605 15.12 33.17 -12.37
C GLU A 605 14.75 34.47 -11.64
N LYS A 606 14.76 35.59 -12.35
CA LYS A 606 14.36 36.87 -11.79
C LYS A 606 12.83 36.92 -11.61
N THR A 607 12.39 37.22 -10.42
CA THR A 607 10.97 37.33 -10.12
C THR A 607 10.54 38.80 -10.00
N LYS A 608 9.22 39.02 -10.02
CA LYS A 608 8.64 40.36 -9.79
C LYS A 608 8.59 40.72 -8.30
N GLU A 609 8.82 39.76 -7.41
CA GLU A 609 8.79 39.95 -5.96
C GLU A 609 10.05 40.70 -5.48
N LYS A 610 9.88 41.54 -4.46
CA LYS A 610 10.97 42.31 -3.82
C LYS A 610 11.27 41.73 -2.44
N CYS A 611 12.51 41.85 -2.04
CA CYS A 611 13.00 41.40 -0.72
C CYS A 611 12.42 42.30 0.40
N ASP A 612 11.81 41.66 1.40
CA ASP A 612 11.19 42.36 2.53
C ASP A 612 12.22 43.09 3.42
N LEU A 613 13.51 42.72 3.35
CA LEU A 613 14.57 43.36 4.16
C LEU A 613 15.28 44.52 3.45
N CYS A 614 15.53 44.42 2.15
CA CYS A 614 16.37 45.40 1.43
C CYS A 614 15.74 45.95 0.14
N GLY A 615 14.54 45.50 -0.24
CA GLY A 615 13.84 45.98 -1.45
C GLY A 615 14.41 45.50 -2.78
N SER A 616 15.54 44.78 -2.79
CA SER A 616 16.12 44.19 -4.01
C SER A 616 15.24 43.08 -4.61
N PRO A 617 15.28 42.84 -5.92
CA PRO A 617 14.54 41.77 -6.54
C PRO A 617 14.85 40.43 -5.91
N LEU A 618 13.84 39.54 -5.78
CA LEU A 618 14.05 38.15 -5.40
C LEU A 618 14.36 37.29 -6.63
N LEU A 619 15.29 36.38 -6.45
CA LEU A 619 15.65 35.37 -7.42
C LEU A 619 15.04 34.04 -6.98
N LEU A 620 14.34 33.37 -7.89
CA LEU A 620 13.93 32.00 -7.68
C LEU A 620 15.15 31.09 -7.91
N LYS A 621 15.56 30.39 -6.88
CA LYS A 621 16.71 29.48 -6.89
C LYS A 621 16.29 28.07 -6.49
N TRP A 622 17.04 27.09 -6.96
CA TRP A 622 16.85 25.70 -6.60
C TRP A 622 17.66 25.36 -5.34
N GLY A 623 16.98 24.84 -4.32
CA GLY A 623 17.59 24.45 -3.05
C GLY A 623 17.46 22.96 -2.75
N LYS A 624 17.94 22.58 -1.56
CA LYS A 624 17.87 21.17 -1.11
C LYS A 624 16.44 20.63 -1.01
N PHE A 625 15.47 21.50 -0.78
CA PHE A 625 14.07 21.15 -0.49
C PHE A 625 13.09 21.62 -1.58
N GLY A 626 13.56 22.00 -2.75
CA GLY A 626 12.79 22.55 -3.84
C GLY A 626 13.17 24.00 -4.14
N THR A 627 12.33 24.73 -4.91
CA THR A 627 12.55 26.14 -5.23
C THR A 627 12.31 27.02 -4.01
N PHE A 628 13.11 28.08 -3.91
CA PHE A 628 12.97 29.10 -2.89
C PHE A 628 13.36 30.48 -3.46
N TYR A 629 12.80 31.52 -2.90
CA TYR A 629 13.18 32.87 -3.22
C TYR A 629 14.39 33.31 -2.39
N ALA A 630 15.41 33.86 -3.03
CA ALA A 630 16.59 34.41 -2.38
C ALA A 630 16.80 35.86 -2.85
N CYS A 631 17.24 36.71 -1.95
CA CYS A 631 17.55 38.12 -2.31
C CYS A 631 18.70 38.16 -3.34
N SER A 632 18.53 38.94 -4.41
CA SER A 632 19.58 39.16 -5.44
C SER A 632 20.81 39.91 -4.88
N ALA A 633 20.67 40.65 -3.79
CA ALA A 633 21.77 41.34 -3.12
C ALA A 633 22.63 40.41 -2.25
N TYR A 634 22.33 39.12 -2.16
CA TYR A 634 23.14 38.14 -1.43
C TYR A 634 24.49 37.92 -2.12
N ASN A 635 25.57 38.14 -1.37
CA ASN A 635 26.94 37.82 -1.80
C ASN A 635 27.65 36.94 -0.77
N LYS A 636 27.98 35.71 -1.17
CA LYS A 636 28.66 34.75 -0.30
C LYS A 636 30.00 35.25 0.29
N LYS A 637 30.69 36.20 -0.38
CA LYS A 637 31.97 36.75 0.04
C LYS A 637 31.80 37.92 1.01
N ASP A 638 30.61 38.54 1.07
CA ASP A 638 30.30 39.66 1.91
C ASP A 638 29.27 39.27 2.97
N LYS A 639 29.73 39.18 4.23
CA LYS A 639 28.89 38.80 5.38
C LYS A 639 27.84 39.89 5.74
N SER A 640 27.97 41.09 5.24
CA SER A 640 27.01 42.18 5.42
C SER A 640 25.89 42.19 4.38
N SER A 641 26.01 41.33 3.36
CA SER A 641 25.01 41.23 2.30
C SER A 641 23.67 40.65 2.82
N CYS A 642 22.57 41.02 2.14
CA CYS A 642 21.24 40.56 2.53
C CYS A 642 21.08 39.03 2.42
N THR A 643 20.76 38.35 3.51
CA THR A 643 20.61 36.87 3.59
C THR A 643 19.16 36.41 3.51
N PHE A 644 18.23 37.29 3.11
CA PHE A 644 16.81 36.98 3.06
C PHE A 644 16.51 35.82 2.12
N THR A 645 15.75 34.87 2.62
CA THR A 645 15.19 33.75 1.83
C THR A 645 13.74 33.48 2.23
N LYS A 646 12.88 33.17 1.26
CA LYS A 646 11.47 32.84 1.44
C LYS A 646 11.17 31.53 0.71
N GLU A 647 10.40 30.61 1.31
CA GLU A 647 9.96 29.41 0.62
C GLU A 647 9.04 29.76 -0.55
N ASN A 648 9.17 29.04 -1.66
CA ASN A 648 8.20 29.11 -2.75
C ASN A 648 6.99 28.25 -2.37
N THR A 649 5.85 28.90 -2.10
CA THR A 649 4.59 28.24 -1.74
C THR A 649 3.72 27.94 -2.96
N ALA A 650 4.03 28.48 -4.14
CA ALA A 650 3.24 28.30 -5.36
C ALA A 650 3.21 26.86 -5.89
N SER A 651 4.17 26.02 -5.50
CA SER A 651 4.24 24.60 -5.86
C SER A 651 3.62 23.67 -4.80
N LYS A 652 2.99 24.21 -3.76
CA LYS A 652 2.27 23.41 -2.76
C LYS A 652 0.83 23.17 -3.24
N PRO A 653 0.19 22.02 -2.87
CA PRO A 653 -1.24 21.83 -3.13
C PRO A 653 -2.01 23.06 -2.64
N ASP A 654 -2.94 23.55 -3.44
CA ASP A 654 -3.71 24.76 -3.10
C ASP A 654 -4.51 24.48 -1.81
N LEU A 655 -4.15 25.18 -0.74
CA LEU A 655 -4.77 25.06 0.58
C LEU A 655 -6.23 25.53 0.60
N ASN A 656 -6.71 26.13 -0.48
CA ASN A 656 -8.11 26.56 -0.65
C ASN A 656 -8.99 25.43 -1.18
N THR A 657 -8.43 24.29 -1.61
CA THR A 657 -9.21 23.11 -1.93
C THR A 657 -9.55 22.33 -0.66
N PRO A 658 -10.73 21.67 -0.60
CA PRO A 658 -11.07 20.82 0.55
C PRO A 658 -9.99 19.78 0.87
N GLU A 659 -9.32 19.24 -0.14
CA GLU A 659 -8.22 18.28 -0.03
C GLU A 659 -6.93 18.93 0.52
N GLY A 660 -6.65 20.19 0.21
CA GLY A 660 -5.51 20.95 0.73
C GLY A 660 -5.72 21.38 2.18
N GLN A 661 -6.95 21.71 2.59
CA GLN A 661 -7.30 22.06 3.96
C GLN A 661 -7.22 20.85 4.90
N GLU A 662 -7.61 19.65 4.46
CA GLU A 662 -7.43 18.42 5.23
C GLU A 662 -5.95 18.07 5.49
N ALA A 663 -5.01 18.57 4.68
CA ALA A 663 -3.58 18.27 4.80
C ALA A 663 -2.82 19.16 5.81
N THR A 664 -3.38 20.28 6.25
CA THR A 664 -2.69 21.28 7.10
C THR A 664 -3.22 21.41 8.51
N GLU A 665 -4.42 20.96 8.80
CA GLU A 665 -4.98 20.98 10.15
C GLU A 665 -4.54 19.76 10.96
N SER A 666 -3.27 19.71 11.34
CA SER A 666 -2.86 18.87 12.45
C SER A 666 -2.87 19.73 13.71
N GLU A 667 -3.87 19.53 14.55
CA GLU A 667 -3.95 20.15 15.88
C GLU A 667 -2.97 19.49 16.87
N GLU A 668 -1.74 19.20 16.46
CA GLU A 668 -0.72 18.72 17.37
C GLU A 668 0.01 19.89 18.02
N TYR A 669 0.10 19.83 19.34
CA TYR A 669 0.76 20.86 20.14
C TYR A 669 2.16 20.42 20.57
N CYS A 670 3.07 21.35 20.65
CA CYS A 670 4.44 21.12 21.12
C CYS A 670 4.45 20.76 22.60
N ASP A 671 4.97 19.59 22.96
CA ASP A 671 5.06 19.12 24.35
C ASP A 671 5.91 20.04 25.24
N ASN A 672 6.80 20.82 24.62
CA ASN A 672 7.76 21.65 25.36
C ASN A 672 7.26 23.09 25.57
N CYS A 673 6.55 23.69 24.61
CA CYS A 673 6.11 25.07 24.69
C CYS A 673 4.61 25.29 24.37
N GLY A 674 3.83 24.25 24.06
CA GLY A 674 2.38 24.25 23.85
C GLY A 674 1.88 24.92 22.58
N ARG A 675 2.75 25.39 21.71
CA ARG A 675 2.35 25.99 20.44
C ARG A 675 1.88 24.89 19.47
N VAL A 676 0.97 25.25 18.57
CA VAL A 676 0.57 24.37 17.47
C VAL A 676 1.80 24.02 16.65
N MET A 677 2.03 22.73 16.44
CA MET A 677 3.17 22.29 15.65
C MET A 677 2.89 22.48 14.17
N VAL A 678 3.88 22.96 13.44
CA VAL A 678 3.78 23.18 12.00
C VAL A 678 4.45 22.05 11.23
N MET A 679 3.81 21.60 10.16
CA MET A 679 4.39 20.62 9.25
C MET A 679 5.53 21.25 8.45
N ARG A 680 6.70 20.63 8.50
CA ARG A 680 7.90 21.03 7.74
C ARG A 680 8.48 19.84 7.00
N ARG A 681 9.14 20.12 5.88
CA ARG A 681 9.85 19.11 5.10
C ARG A 681 11.34 19.12 5.46
N GLY A 682 11.87 17.96 5.83
CA GLY A 682 13.28 17.76 6.14
C GLY A 682 13.98 16.79 5.20
N PRO A 683 15.28 16.51 5.41
CA PRO A 683 16.06 15.58 4.59
C PRO A 683 15.54 14.13 4.59
N PHE A 684 14.69 13.79 5.57
CA PHE A 684 14.15 12.46 5.79
C PHE A 684 12.62 12.42 5.65
N GLY A 685 12.02 13.38 4.91
CA GLY A 685 10.57 13.48 4.66
C GLY A 685 9.88 14.53 5.51
N MET A 686 8.55 14.53 5.48
CA MET A 686 7.72 15.45 6.25
C MET A 686 7.84 15.18 7.75
N PHE A 687 7.93 16.22 8.54
CA PHE A 687 7.97 16.17 9.99
C PHE A 687 7.26 17.38 10.57
N MET A 688 6.81 17.26 11.80
CA MET A 688 6.25 18.39 12.54
C MET A 688 7.33 19.05 13.38
N SER A 689 7.42 20.35 13.36
CA SER A 689 8.33 21.14 14.19
C SER A 689 7.59 22.24 14.96
N CYS A 690 8.11 22.57 16.11
CA CYS A 690 7.62 23.72 16.83
C CYS A 690 8.00 25.02 16.10
N PRO A 691 7.07 25.98 15.90
CA PRO A 691 7.37 27.28 15.31
C PRO A 691 8.37 28.12 16.15
N GLY A 692 8.45 27.85 17.45
CA GLY A 692 9.43 28.50 18.34
C GLY A 692 10.88 28.04 18.18
N PHE A 693 11.21 27.30 17.11
CA PHE A 693 12.59 26.84 16.85
C PHE A 693 13.60 27.96 16.67
N ASN A 694 13.17 29.13 16.13
CA ASN A 694 14.02 30.29 15.87
C ASN A 694 13.93 31.35 16.97
N GLU A 695 13.30 31.10 18.09
CA GLU A 695 13.19 32.05 19.21
C GLU A 695 14.28 31.81 20.25
N ASP A 696 14.51 32.79 21.10
CA ASP A 696 15.46 32.71 22.21
C ASP A 696 14.70 32.61 23.56
N PRO A 697 14.80 31.53 24.31
CA PRO A 697 15.48 30.26 24.01
C PRO A 697 14.73 29.38 22.99
N PRO A 698 15.46 28.71 22.07
CA PRO A 698 14.85 28.01 20.95
C PRO A 698 14.13 26.74 21.41
N CYS A 699 12.90 26.53 20.95
CA CYS A 699 12.19 25.28 21.17
C CYS A 699 12.50 24.24 20.07
N LYS A 700 13.42 23.32 20.34
CA LYS A 700 13.92 22.32 19.37
C LYS A 700 13.04 21.07 19.25
N THR A 701 11.76 21.14 19.56
CA THR A 701 10.84 20.01 19.45
C THR A 701 10.48 19.73 18.01
N PHE A 702 10.70 18.48 17.58
CA PHE A 702 10.26 17.99 16.28
C PHE A 702 9.73 16.55 16.40
N ARG A 703 8.80 16.15 15.52
CA ARG A 703 8.25 14.80 15.42
C ARG A 703 8.30 14.29 13.98
N LYS A 704 8.74 13.05 13.80
CA LYS A 704 8.63 12.36 12.52
C LYS A 704 7.19 11.85 12.37
N LEU A 705 6.57 12.14 11.23
CA LEU A 705 5.28 11.56 10.88
C LEU A 705 5.49 10.07 10.59
N SER A 706 4.88 9.22 11.41
CA SER A 706 4.78 7.79 11.11
C SER A 706 3.53 7.55 10.29
N SER A 707 3.54 6.55 9.41
CA SER A 707 2.42 6.17 8.54
C SER A 707 1.10 5.82 9.27
N LYS A 708 1.09 5.81 10.59
CA LYS A 708 -0.09 5.61 11.44
C LYS A 708 -0.71 6.91 12.00
N GLN A 709 -0.07 8.07 11.81
CA GLN A 709 -0.51 9.34 12.39
C GLN A 709 -1.27 10.27 11.43
N GLN A 710 -1.69 9.77 10.29
CA GLN A 710 -2.62 10.47 9.38
C GLN A 710 -4.10 10.37 9.82
N GLN A 711 -4.39 9.85 11.02
CA GLN A 711 -5.74 9.90 11.57
C GLN A 711 -5.93 11.18 12.38
N LYS A 712 -7.02 11.90 12.09
CA LYS A 712 -7.47 13.16 12.72
C LYS A 712 -7.18 13.16 14.23
N VAL A 713 -6.39 14.11 14.70
CA VAL A 713 -6.23 14.40 16.12
C VAL A 713 -7.47 15.22 16.55
N ALA A 714 -8.24 14.69 17.48
CA ALA A 714 -9.44 15.36 18.00
C ALA A 714 -9.04 16.61 18.81
N ALA A 715 -9.88 17.66 18.78
CA ALA A 715 -9.71 18.86 19.59
C ALA A 715 -9.54 18.53 21.09
N PRO A 716 -8.74 19.31 21.87
CA PRO A 716 -8.52 19.07 23.29
C PRO A 716 -9.83 19.01 24.05
N LYS A 717 -10.12 17.86 24.69
CA LYS A 717 -11.35 17.68 25.47
C LYS A 717 -11.16 18.20 26.89
N PRO A 718 -12.05 19.02 27.42
CA PRO A 718 -11.99 19.45 28.82
C PRO A 718 -12.23 18.24 29.75
N THR A 719 -11.51 18.19 30.86
CA THR A 719 -11.65 17.11 31.86
C THR A 719 -12.72 17.40 32.92
N GLY A 720 -13.25 18.63 32.98
CA GLY A 720 -14.12 19.08 34.03
C GLY A 720 -13.43 19.51 35.34
N GLU A 721 -12.10 19.41 35.39
CA GLU A 721 -11.26 19.79 36.53
C GLU A 721 -10.51 21.10 36.25
N ASP A 722 -10.27 21.90 37.26
CA ASP A 722 -9.50 23.13 37.18
C ASP A 722 -8.03 22.93 37.57
N CYS A 723 -7.16 23.72 36.97
CA CYS A 723 -5.74 23.66 37.22
C CYS A 723 -5.41 24.20 38.64
N PRO A 724 -4.75 23.44 39.51
CA PRO A 724 -4.43 23.87 40.89
C PRO A 724 -3.41 25.03 40.93
N GLN A 725 -2.73 25.34 39.83
CA GLN A 725 -1.78 26.44 39.76
C GLN A 725 -2.36 27.77 39.27
N CYS A 726 -3.38 27.76 38.42
CA CYS A 726 -3.89 29.00 37.80
C CYS A 726 -5.42 29.05 37.61
N GLY A 727 -6.19 28.07 38.11
CA GLY A 727 -7.65 28.03 38.06
C GLY A 727 -8.28 27.86 36.67
N LYS A 728 -7.51 27.62 35.61
CA LYS A 728 -8.03 27.37 34.26
C LYS A 728 -8.36 25.90 34.08
N PRO A 729 -9.32 25.54 33.21
CA PRO A 729 -9.70 24.14 32.99
C PRO A 729 -8.51 23.28 32.54
N LEU A 730 -8.46 22.05 33.04
CA LEU A 730 -7.56 21.02 32.54
C LEU A 730 -8.13 20.38 31.27
N VAL A 731 -7.26 20.11 30.31
CA VAL A 731 -7.63 19.52 29.03
C VAL A 731 -6.77 18.29 28.71
N ILE A 732 -7.38 17.29 28.07
CA ILE A 732 -6.66 16.11 27.56
C ILE A 732 -6.01 16.53 26.24
N ARG A 733 -4.69 16.33 26.14
CA ARG A 733 -3.90 16.58 24.95
C ARG A 733 -3.18 15.33 24.49
N GLN A 734 -2.95 15.21 23.17
CA GLN A 734 -2.18 14.11 22.60
C GLN A 734 -0.70 14.47 22.56
N GLY A 735 0.15 13.66 23.21
CA GLY A 735 1.61 13.83 23.21
C GLY A 735 2.35 12.68 22.52
N SER A 736 3.69 12.78 22.41
CA SER A 736 4.54 11.75 21.78
C SER A 736 4.46 10.37 22.44
N TYR A 737 3.97 10.31 23.68
CA TYR A 737 3.83 9.08 24.47
C TYR A 737 2.38 8.70 24.77
N GLY A 738 1.40 9.34 24.08
CA GLY A 738 -0.03 9.14 24.29
C GLY A 738 -0.72 10.37 24.88
N GLU A 739 -1.97 10.19 25.32
CA GLU A 739 -2.77 11.25 25.95
C GLU A 739 -2.20 11.66 27.31
N PHE A 740 -2.25 12.96 27.61
CA PHE A 740 -1.90 13.52 28.91
C PHE A 740 -2.81 14.71 29.26
N VAL A 741 -3.01 14.94 30.55
CA VAL A 741 -3.83 16.03 31.05
C VAL A 741 -2.95 17.22 31.39
N SER A 742 -3.25 18.39 30.84
CA SER A 742 -2.50 19.63 31.08
C SER A 742 -3.42 20.84 31.19
N CYS A 743 -2.91 21.93 31.76
CA CYS A 743 -3.66 23.17 31.86
C CYS A 743 -3.93 23.80 30.50
N SER A 744 -5.18 24.26 30.27
CA SER A 744 -5.56 25.01 29.07
C SER A 744 -4.82 26.35 28.96
N GLY A 745 -4.34 26.90 30.08
CA GLY A 745 -3.57 28.15 30.13
C GLY A 745 -2.10 28.04 29.71
N TYR A 746 -1.65 26.89 29.24
CA TYR A 746 -0.32 26.73 28.67
C TYR A 746 -0.13 27.64 27.43
N PRO A 747 1.01 28.28 27.20
CA PRO A 747 2.31 28.14 27.88
C PRO A 747 2.51 28.97 29.18
N LYS A 748 1.56 29.85 29.53
CA LYS A 748 1.68 30.67 30.75
C LYS A 748 1.64 29.82 32.03
N CYS A 749 0.83 28.75 32.02
CA CYS A 749 0.78 27.74 33.09
C CYS A 749 1.31 26.39 32.57
N LYS A 750 2.37 25.85 33.13
CA LYS A 750 3.04 24.61 32.71
C LYS A 750 2.56 23.36 33.49
N TYR A 751 1.42 23.44 34.15
CA TYR A 751 0.92 22.34 34.94
C TYR A 751 0.50 21.14 34.05
N VAL A 752 1.02 19.95 34.40
CA VAL A 752 0.64 18.65 33.82
C VAL A 752 0.26 17.73 34.96
N LYS A 753 -0.94 17.18 34.94
CA LYS A 753 -1.44 16.22 35.92
C LYS A 753 -0.63 14.92 35.81
N GLN A 754 0.01 14.50 36.86
CA GLN A 754 0.78 13.27 36.98
C GLN A 754 0.02 12.24 37.80
N ASN A 755 -0.02 10.99 37.40
CA ASN A 755 -0.54 9.90 38.23
C ASN A 755 0.53 9.50 39.26
N LEU A 756 0.40 10.03 40.46
CA LEU A 756 1.30 9.75 41.57
C LEU A 756 0.83 8.52 42.35
N ILE A 757 1.77 7.78 42.93
CA ILE A 757 1.46 6.74 43.92
C ILE A 757 1.29 7.44 45.28
N GLU A 758 0.06 7.46 45.79
CA GLU A 758 -0.28 8.09 47.05
C GLU A 758 0.42 7.34 48.22
N GLY A 759 0.93 8.11 49.19
CA GLY A 759 1.51 7.58 50.38
C GLY A 759 2.92 6.97 50.27
N LEU A 760 3.55 7.00 49.06
CA LEU A 760 4.87 6.42 48.81
C LEU A 760 5.88 7.45 48.33
N LYS A 761 6.85 7.80 49.16
CA LYS A 761 8.03 8.58 48.74
C LYS A 761 9.06 7.69 48.06
N CYS A 762 9.85 8.27 47.16
CA CYS A 762 10.86 7.55 46.41
C CYS A 762 11.85 6.84 47.37
N PRO A 763 12.00 5.51 47.27
CA PRO A 763 12.85 4.75 48.20
C PRO A 763 14.34 5.04 48.02
N LYS A 764 14.75 5.72 46.94
CA LYS A 764 16.15 6.09 46.68
C LYS A 764 16.51 7.47 47.23
N CYS A 765 15.66 8.48 47.08
CA CYS A 765 15.98 9.85 47.47
C CYS A 765 15.17 10.36 48.70
N GLY A 766 14.11 9.66 49.11
CA GLY A 766 13.23 10.03 50.21
C GLY A 766 12.37 11.28 50.01
N VAL A 767 12.61 12.08 48.95
CA VAL A 767 12.01 13.41 48.77
C VAL A 767 10.93 13.40 47.66
N GLY A 768 11.25 12.83 46.49
CA GLY A 768 10.33 12.81 45.32
C GLY A 768 9.23 11.78 45.50
N ASP A 769 8.12 11.99 44.83
CA ASP A 769 7.03 11.00 44.68
C ASP A 769 7.29 10.06 43.50
N LEU A 770 6.58 8.94 43.44
CA LEU A 770 6.65 8.03 42.30
C LEU A 770 5.49 8.30 41.33
N ALA A 771 5.82 8.63 40.09
CA ALA A 771 4.86 8.90 39.05
C ALA A 771 4.84 7.79 37.99
N GLU A 772 3.66 7.45 37.51
CA GLU A 772 3.48 6.58 36.33
C GLU A 772 4.01 7.28 35.07
N ARG A 773 4.80 6.58 34.28
CA ARG A 773 5.38 7.07 33.02
C ARG A 773 5.33 6.01 31.94
N LYS A 774 5.18 6.44 30.67
CA LYS A 774 5.25 5.55 29.50
C LYS A 774 6.62 5.64 28.83
N ALA A 775 7.25 4.51 28.59
CA ALA A 775 8.50 4.42 27.84
C ALA A 775 8.23 4.56 26.33
N ARG A 776 9.25 4.90 25.54
CA ARG A 776 9.19 5.09 24.07
C ARG A 776 8.59 3.90 23.28
N ARG A 777 8.49 2.73 23.89
CA ARG A 777 7.90 1.50 23.30
C ARG A 777 6.50 1.19 23.82
N GLY A 778 5.87 2.12 24.56
CA GLY A 778 4.53 1.95 25.10
C GLY A 778 4.44 1.27 26.47
N ASN A 779 5.53 0.70 27.00
CA ASN A 779 5.54 0.06 28.32
C ASN A 779 5.41 1.10 29.43
N ILE A 780 4.60 0.81 30.45
CA ILE A 780 4.45 1.63 31.65
C ILE A 780 5.58 1.30 32.61
N PHE A 781 6.13 2.31 33.27
CA PHE A 781 7.09 2.22 34.37
C PHE A 781 6.84 3.35 35.36
N TRP A 782 7.30 3.20 36.56
CA TRP A 782 7.19 4.21 37.64
C TRP A 782 8.54 4.82 37.89
N GLY A 783 8.61 6.15 37.87
CA GLY A 783 9.84 6.89 38.06
C GLY A 783 9.72 8.00 39.10
N CYS A 784 10.82 8.37 39.75
CA CYS A 784 10.88 9.46 40.72
C CYS A 784 10.57 10.80 40.04
N THR A 785 9.75 11.64 40.68
CA THR A 785 9.44 13.00 40.19
C THR A 785 10.64 13.96 40.30
N ASN A 786 11.66 13.62 41.07
CA ASN A 786 12.89 14.39 41.24
C ASN A 786 13.95 14.10 40.15
N TYR A 787 13.59 13.42 39.08
CA TYR A 787 14.49 13.23 37.92
C TYR A 787 14.83 14.60 37.30
N PRO A 788 16.08 14.91 36.88
CA PRO A 788 17.23 14.00 36.77
C PRO A 788 18.11 13.87 38.03
N LYS A 789 17.78 14.53 39.12
CA LYS A 789 18.54 14.41 40.39
C LYS A 789 18.43 13.02 41.03
N CYS A 790 17.32 12.33 40.77
CA CYS A 790 17.11 10.94 41.18
C CYS A 790 16.65 10.09 39.99
N ASP A 791 17.36 9.01 39.70
CA ASP A 791 17.14 8.10 38.57
C ASP A 791 16.36 6.84 38.93
N PHE A 792 15.70 6.81 40.12
CA PHE A 792 14.92 5.64 40.53
C PHE A 792 13.81 5.32 39.56
N THR A 793 13.72 4.04 39.17
CA THR A 793 12.63 3.52 38.28
C THR A 793 12.23 2.13 38.72
N SER A 794 10.93 1.80 38.58
CA SER A 794 10.36 0.46 38.75
C SER A 794 9.57 0.04 37.51
N ASN A 795 9.77 -1.18 37.04
CA ASN A 795 9.01 -1.76 35.92
C ASN A 795 7.69 -2.42 36.37
N LEU A 796 7.51 -2.61 37.67
CA LEU A 796 6.29 -3.10 38.32
C LEU A 796 5.67 -1.97 39.12
N LYS A 797 4.36 -1.95 39.27
CA LYS A 797 3.64 -0.90 40.00
C LYS A 797 4.00 -0.97 41.50
N PRO A 798 4.63 0.09 42.06
CA PRO A 798 4.89 0.15 43.48
C PRO A 798 3.61 0.36 44.29
N VAL A 799 3.53 -0.26 45.44
CA VAL A 799 2.40 -0.14 46.39
C VAL A 799 2.98 0.30 47.75
N ALA A 800 2.32 1.28 48.36
CA ALA A 800 2.74 1.87 49.67
C ALA A 800 2.43 0.93 50.85
N GLU A 801 2.96 -0.29 50.80
CA GLU A 801 2.84 -1.31 51.86
C GLU A 801 4.23 -1.81 52.22
N LYS A 802 4.56 -1.79 53.49
CA LYS A 802 5.86 -2.28 53.98
C LYS A 802 5.94 -3.81 53.94
N CYS A 803 7.06 -4.32 53.46
CA CYS A 803 7.30 -5.77 53.50
C CYS A 803 7.37 -6.30 54.95
N PRO A 804 6.53 -7.27 55.36
CA PRO A 804 6.50 -7.78 56.73
C PRO A 804 7.74 -8.63 57.06
N GLU A 805 8.43 -9.18 56.05
CA GLU A 805 9.62 -10.02 56.27
C GLU A 805 10.93 -9.23 56.35
N CYS A 806 11.16 -8.27 55.43
CA CYS A 806 12.43 -7.56 55.35
C CYS A 806 12.36 -6.06 55.60
N GLY A 807 11.16 -5.51 55.91
CA GLY A 807 10.97 -4.08 56.20
C GLY A 807 11.12 -3.15 55.00
N SER A 808 11.21 -3.66 53.76
CA SER A 808 11.22 -2.80 52.55
C SER A 808 10.08 -1.80 52.59
N ALA A 809 10.33 -0.54 52.24
CA ALA A 809 9.37 0.56 52.35
C ALA A 809 8.16 0.41 51.40
N TYR A 810 8.21 -0.49 50.45
CA TYR A 810 7.16 -0.73 49.46
C TYR A 810 7.16 -2.19 48.97
N LEU A 811 6.03 -2.63 48.46
CA LEU A 811 5.84 -3.86 47.68
C LEU A 811 5.63 -3.52 46.21
N VAL A 812 5.68 -4.51 45.31
CA VAL A 812 5.39 -4.36 43.87
C VAL A 812 4.26 -5.29 43.47
N GLU A 813 3.35 -4.79 42.66
CA GLU A 813 2.25 -5.55 42.07
C GLU A 813 2.73 -6.32 40.84
N LYS A 814 2.58 -7.65 40.87
CA LYS A 814 2.94 -8.55 39.74
C LYS A 814 1.73 -9.38 39.34
N THR A 815 1.32 -9.25 38.10
CA THR A 815 0.23 -10.03 37.52
C THR A 815 0.80 -11.28 36.84
N LEU A 816 0.37 -12.46 37.30
CA LEU A 816 0.70 -13.76 36.74
C LEU A 816 -0.60 -14.43 36.23
N ARG A 817 -0.46 -15.52 35.46
CA ARG A 817 -1.63 -16.30 35.00
C ARG A 817 -2.48 -16.86 36.15
N SER A 818 -1.87 -17.05 37.31
CA SER A 818 -2.49 -17.58 38.52
C SER A 818 -3.12 -16.51 39.42
N GLY A 819 -3.05 -15.21 39.07
CA GLY A 819 -3.59 -14.11 39.86
C GLY A 819 -2.69 -12.91 40.00
N ILE A 820 -3.10 -11.93 40.81
CA ILE A 820 -2.35 -10.73 41.11
C ILE A 820 -1.67 -10.93 42.47
N TYR A 821 -0.37 -10.62 42.54
CA TYR A 821 0.48 -10.80 43.71
C TYR A 821 1.14 -9.50 44.11
N LEU A 822 1.27 -9.27 45.44
CA LEU A 822 2.17 -8.29 46.01
C LEU A 822 3.47 -9.02 46.37
N GLU A 823 4.56 -8.62 45.74
CA GLU A 823 5.89 -9.20 45.96
C GLU A 823 6.86 -8.17 46.55
N CYS A 824 7.78 -8.63 47.40
CA CYS A 824 8.86 -7.77 47.88
C CYS A 824 9.85 -7.46 46.74
N PRO A 825 10.28 -6.19 46.55
CA PRO A 825 11.26 -5.84 45.52
C PRO A 825 12.62 -6.52 45.72
N ASN A 826 12.92 -6.98 46.94
CA ASN A 826 14.14 -7.71 47.31
C ASN A 826 13.98 -9.24 47.18
N LYS A 827 12.91 -9.74 46.51
CA LYS A 827 12.71 -11.17 46.33
C LYS A 827 13.74 -11.77 45.37
N LYS A 828 14.33 -12.92 45.79
CA LYS A 828 15.25 -13.69 44.93
C LYS A 828 14.50 -14.23 43.71
N LYS A 829 15.05 -14.07 42.52
CA LYS A 829 14.49 -14.71 41.32
C LYS A 829 14.61 -16.22 41.45
N SER A 830 13.58 -16.95 41.00
CA SER A 830 13.63 -18.40 40.96
C SER A 830 14.65 -18.87 39.88
N ALA A 831 15.23 -20.08 40.11
CA ALA A 831 16.19 -20.66 39.16
C ALA A 831 15.62 -20.79 37.70
N GLU A 832 14.30 -20.90 37.54
CA GLU A 832 13.62 -20.93 36.24
C GLU A 832 13.58 -19.54 35.58
N GLU A 833 13.55 -18.45 36.33
CA GLU A 833 13.64 -17.07 35.80
C GLU A 833 15.07 -16.68 35.41
N GLU A 834 16.08 -17.32 35.96
CA GLU A 834 17.51 -17.15 35.60
C GLU A 834 17.89 -17.97 34.34
N ALA A 835 17.20 -19.07 34.06
CA ALA A 835 17.48 -19.98 32.95
C ALA A 835 16.88 -19.54 31.60
N ALA A 836 16.07 -18.49 31.54
CA ALA A 836 15.51 -17.97 30.28
C ALA A 836 16.61 -17.24 29.49
N PRO A 837 16.89 -17.63 28.21
CA PRO A 837 17.95 -17.00 27.42
C PRO A 837 17.66 -15.52 27.19
N PRO A 838 18.68 -14.63 27.29
CA PRO A 838 18.50 -13.20 27.10
C PRO A 838 18.06 -12.93 25.66
N LYS A 839 16.91 -12.30 25.49
CA LYS A 839 16.46 -11.77 24.18
C LYS A 839 17.53 -10.84 23.64
N LYS A 840 18.27 -11.27 22.62
CA LYS A 840 19.37 -10.53 21.97
C LYS A 840 18.91 -9.12 21.59
N ARG A 841 19.45 -8.13 22.28
CA ARG A 841 19.37 -6.71 21.91
C ARG A 841 20.65 -6.32 21.19
N ALA A 842 20.54 -5.99 19.91
CA ALA A 842 21.57 -5.19 19.25
C ALA A 842 21.41 -3.73 19.71
N ALA A 843 22.34 -3.24 20.49
CA ALA A 843 22.56 -1.82 20.72
C ALA A 843 24.07 -1.57 20.77
N LYS A 844 24.58 -0.87 19.74
CA LYS A 844 25.88 -0.19 19.79
C LYS A 844 25.71 1.03 20.70
N GLY A 845 26.56 1.15 21.70
CA GLY A 845 26.74 2.37 22.49
C GLY A 845 27.09 2.09 23.93
N ALA A 846 28.37 2.20 24.27
CA ALA A 846 28.99 2.41 25.56
C ALA A 846 28.60 1.44 26.70
N ALA A 847 29.43 0.46 26.91
CA ALA A 847 29.52 -0.28 28.16
C ALA A 847 29.95 0.70 29.29
N LYS A 848 29.01 1.02 30.21
CA LYS A 848 29.36 1.43 31.55
C LYS A 848 29.32 0.16 32.40
N ALA A 849 30.47 -0.13 33.02
CA ALA A 849 30.69 -1.23 33.93
C ALA A 849 29.59 -1.27 35.01
N ALA A 850 29.07 -2.44 35.27
CA ALA A 850 28.22 -2.67 36.43
C ALA A 850 29.07 -2.43 37.68
N ALA A 851 28.58 -1.56 38.57
CA ALA A 851 29.14 -1.39 39.90
C ALA A 851 28.99 -2.70 40.68
N PRO A 852 29.98 -3.07 41.51
CA PRO A 852 29.89 -4.27 42.32
C PRO A 852 28.71 -4.19 43.30
N ALA A 853 28.04 -5.32 43.48
CA ALA A 853 26.94 -5.46 44.42
C ALA A 853 27.46 -5.10 45.83
N ALA A 854 26.74 -4.20 46.50
CA ALA A 854 27.02 -3.89 47.90
C ALA A 854 26.80 -5.16 48.74
N GLU A 855 27.82 -5.56 49.47
CA GLU A 855 27.74 -6.60 50.50
C GLU A 855 26.67 -6.17 51.51
N GLY A 856 25.59 -6.99 51.65
CA GLY A 856 24.51 -6.76 52.59
C GLY A 856 23.11 -6.70 52.05
N ALA A 857 22.86 -7.11 50.79
CA ALA A 857 21.52 -7.14 50.23
C ALA A 857 20.61 -8.14 50.96
N VAL A 858 19.60 -7.64 51.66
CA VAL A 858 18.60 -8.45 52.38
C VAL A 858 17.79 -9.21 51.33
N VAL A 859 17.95 -10.54 51.29
CA VAL A 859 17.16 -11.42 50.41
C VAL A 859 15.83 -11.70 51.10
N CYS A 860 14.70 -11.50 50.42
CA CYS A 860 13.35 -11.71 50.92
C CYS A 860 12.61 -12.74 50.06
N SER A 861 11.64 -13.44 50.64
CA SER A 861 10.78 -14.41 49.93
C SER A 861 9.32 -13.97 49.82
N TYR A 862 8.95 -12.86 50.40
CA TYR A 862 7.56 -12.43 50.58
C TYR A 862 6.80 -12.30 49.25
N SER A 863 5.64 -12.96 49.21
CA SER A 863 4.66 -12.89 48.09
C SER A 863 3.27 -13.20 48.67
N LYS A 864 2.31 -12.30 48.44
CA LYS A 864 0.93 -12.44 48.89
C LYS A 864 -0.03 -12.27 47.71
N ARG A 865 -0.90 -13.25 47.49
CA ARG A 865 -1.96 -13.13 46.47
C ARG A 865 -3.03 -12.17 46.94
N ILE A 866 -3.45 -11.23 46.06
CA ILE A 866 -4.44 -10.18 46.36
C ILE A 866 -5.68 -10.21 45.47
N GLY A 867 -5.65 -10.96 44.36
CA GLY A 867 -6.80 -11.04 43.46
C GLY A 867 -6.59 -12.05 42.33
N ASP A 868 -7.67 -12.25 41.55
CA ASP A 868 -7.63 -13.08 40.36
C ASP A 868 -7.01 -12.29 39.21
N ALA A 869 -6.39 -13.01 38.23
CA ALA A 869 -5.85 -12.38 37.05
C ALA A 869 -7.00 -11.75 36.24
N PRO A 870 -6.84 -10.51 35.73
CA PRO A 870 -7.84 -9.94 34.83
C PRO A 870 -7.98 -10.85 33.61
N PRO A 871 -9.19 -10.99 33.03
CA PRO A 871 -9.38 -11.76 31.81
C PRO A 871 -8.42 -11.22 30.74
N LEU A 872 -7.83 -12.12 29.97
CA LEU A 872 -6.98 -11.74 28.83
C LEU A 872 -7.78 -10.75 27.96
N PRO A 873 -7.21 -9.61 27.53
CA PRO A 873 -7.91 -8.67 26.69
C PRO A 873 -8.30 -9.39 25.41
N THR A 874 -9.60 -9.63 25.24
CA THR A 874 -10.17 -9.97 23.93
C THR A 874 -9.84 -8.83 22.99
N ALA A 875 -9.48 -9.13 21.74
CA ALA A 875 -8.93 -8.20 20.75
C ALA A 875 -9.90 -7.10 20.26
N GLU A 876 -10.87 -6.67 21.09
CA GLU A 876 -11.98 -5.80 20.70
C GLU A 876 -12.07 -4.45 21.44
N THR A 877 -11.06 -3.96 22.09
CA THR A 877 -11.17 -2.64 22.75
C THR A 877 -9.97 -1.75 22.53
N HIS A 878 -9.83 -1.21 21.34
CA HIS A 878 -9.15 0.06 21.08
C HIS A 878 -9.73 0.75 19.84
N GLY A 879 -10.94 1.29 19.98
CA GLY A 879 -11.53 2.31 19.13
C GLY A 879 -12.59 3.08 19.91
N PRO A 880 -12.71 4.40 19.77
CA PRO A 880 -13.75 5.15 20.45
C PRO A 880 -15.10 4.74 19.89
N VAL A 881 -15.98 4.28 20.78
CA VAL A 881 -17.40 4.07 20.52
C VAL A 881 -18.01 5.44 20.22
N VAL A 882 -18.31 5.70 18.96
CA VAL A 882 -19.22 6.77 18.59
C VAL A 882 -20.62 6.25 18.86
N GLU A 883 -21.23 6.75 19.94
CA GLU A 883 -22.67 6.61 20.18
C GLU A 883 -23.43 7.17 18.98
N LYS A 884 -23.89 6.31 18.08
CA LYS A 884 -24.97 6.64 17.16
C LYS A 884 -26.29 6.55 17.91
N SER A 885 -26.90 7.73 18.04
CA SER A 885 -28.21 7.98 18.62
C SER A 885 -29.24 6.85 18.41
N ALA A 886 -29.92 6.55 19.52
CA ALA A 886 -31.09 5.68 19.63
C ALA A 886 -32.29 6.21 18.82
N ALA A 887 -32.36 5.89 17.54
CA ALA A 887 -33.55 6.13 16.72
C ALA A 887 -33.65 5.11 15.57
N LYS A 888 -33.60 3.81 15.88
CA LYS A 888 -34.05 2.73 14.97
C LYS A 888 -34.15 1.38 15.71
N LYS A 889 -34.79 1.34 16.88
CA LYS A 889 -35.27 0.10 17.52
C LYS A 889 -36.72 0.22 17.88
N ARG A 890 -37.59 0.29 16.88
CA ARG A 890 -39.04 -0.02 17.00
C ARG A 890 -39.54 -0.43 15.63
N ALA A 891 -39.25 -1.63 15.20
CA ALA A 891 -40.01 -2.38 14.19
C ALA A 891 -39.36 -3.74 13.97
N LYS A 892 -39.35 -4.63 14.97
CA LYS A 892 -39.17 -6.07 14.78
C LYS A 892 -39.58 -6.77 16.07
N LYS A 893 -40.90 -6.75 16.32
CA LYS A 893 -41.57 -7.72 17.16
C LYS A 893 -43.00 -7.80 16.64
N GLU A 894 -43.37 -8.97 16.27
CA GLU A 894 -44.64 -9.52 15.81
C GLU A 894 -44.58 -10.04 14.38
N LEU A 895 -44.26 -11.32 14.33
CA LEU A 895 -44.91 -12.31 13.49
C LEU A 895 -44.18 -13.64 13.66
N GLN A 896 -44.65 -14.45 14.57
CA GLN A 896 -44.49 -15.91 14.56
C GLN A 896 -45.91 -16.53 14.36
N PRO A 897 -46.05 -17.82 14.09
CA PRO A 897 -46.12 -18.43 12.76
C PRO A 897 -47.52 -19.08 12.55
N ALA A 898 -47.82 -19.39 11.33
CA ALA A 898 -48.60 -20.58 10.94
C ALA A 898 -48.10 -21.05 9.55
#